data_fd8b987fea66558eba7fb53900a1c290
#
_entry.id   fd8b987fea66558eba7fb53900a1c290
#
_cell.length_a   1.000
_cell.length_b   1.000
_cell.length_c   1.000
_cell.angle_alpha   90.00
_cell.angle_beta   90.00
_cell.angle_gamma   90.00
#
_symmetry.space_group_name_H-M   'P 1'
#
loop_
_entity.id
_entity.type
_entity.pdbx_description
1 polymer ?
#
loop_
_entity_poly.entity_id
_entity_poly.type
_entity_poly.pdbx_seq_one_letter_code
_entity_poly.pdbx_strand_id
1 'polypeptide(L)'
;MPDNNNHTPEESFDNNIIPVDIEAEMKQSFIDYAMSVIIDRALPDVRDGLKPVHRRILYTMHISGFTPDKPHRKSVATVGEALKSFHPHGDAAVYDTLVRMAQDFSLRYPLVDGHGNFGSVDGDAPAAMRYTEARMAKISVEMLRDINKDAVDFKPNFDDHEVEPVVLPSRFPNLLVNGSSGIAVGMATNIPPHNLTETINGIIQTIDNPDIDVSELNEYIKGPDFPTGGIILGKKGIRDAYSTGKGRIVVRAVTDIESYGSNRQRIVVTELPYQVNKARLLEKIANLVKEKRIDGISDLRDESDRRGMRMVIELKRDANANVVLNQLFKNTQLQDSFNVNMLAVVEGPDGKFEPKVVTLKDAIRYYILHQEEVIRRRTKYDLEKAEARAHILEGLKIAIDNLDEIISIIRHSHTEAQAKEKMMERFNLSDKQSQAIVDMRLGRLTGLEREKLEAEYQEVLAKIAWFRDILSKPELVDNIIKEELTDIKNRYGDERRTKITFDADDIDMEDLIQEEDIVITLTHFGYIKRTSADAYKSQKRGGKGVTGLTTREDDFVTDIYTTTTHNYILFFTNMGKVYKLRAWNIPEAGRQAKGTAIVNLLELDPDEKINAVITITGQEEDMHLFMATRKGIVKKTPLEQYANIRRSGLLAVTLKEDDELIETRLTDGTRDILLITKNGMSIRFNEKDVRPTGRTSQGVIGIRLDEGDELISMLRFKEDTSLLVVTENGFGKRTELEEYKVQTRGGKGILTYRVTEKTGVLVGAKLVDEEDDIMLINTDSNIIRMHVDEITVLSRVTQGVTLMRSNDGNKVVAIARITNEDEDNDSDNDNEDSDNNFDNGNSSNEDNDGNDGNNGNEDNDGN
;
A
#
# COMPACT_ATOMS: atom_id res chain seq x y z
N MET A 1 3.14 -20.42 -96.52
CA MET A 1 2.50 -19.71 -95.40
C MET A 1 2.73 -20.48 -94.12
N PRO A 2 3.41 -20.00 -93.19
CA PRO A 2 3.91 -20.78 -92.00
C PRO A 2 2.88 -20.78 -90.87
N ASP A 3 2.71 -21.96 -90.30
CA ASP A 3 1.98 -22.25 -89.12
C ASP A 3 2.87 -21.84 -87.87
N ASN A 4 2.28 -20.95 -87.10
CA ASN A 4 2.83 -20.56 -85.81
C ASN A 4 2.18 -21.46 -84.77
N ASN A 5 2.90 -22.48 -84.35
CA ASN A 5 2.64 -23.17 -83.09
C ASN A 5 3.51 -22.56 -81.99
N ASN A 6 2.93 -21.66 -81.22
CA ASN A 6 3.47 -21.25 -79.89
C ASN A 6 2.98 -22.23 -78.85
N HIS A 7 3.77 -23.24 -78.53
CA HIS A 7 3.66 -23.98 -77.28
C HIS A 7 4.39 -23.23 -76.23
N THR A 8 3.63 -22.58 -75.35
CA THR A 8 4.09 -22.26 -74.01
C THR A 8 4.21 -23.56 -73.20
N PRO A 9 5.33 -23.82 -72.52
CA PRO A 9 5.38 -24.95 -71.62
C PRO A 9 4.42 -24.70 -70.46
N GLU A 10 3.39 -25.54 -70.30
CA GLU A 10 2.69 -25.66 -69.00
C GLU A 10 3.69 -26.16 -67.99
N GLU A 11 4.06 -25.27 -67.07
CA GLU A 11 4.71 -25.68 -65.82
C GLU A 11 3.77 -26.60 -65.10
N SER A 12 4.09 -27.91 -65.06
CA SER A 12 3.46 -28.92 -64.20
C SER A 12 3.84 -28.56 -62.77
N PHE A 13 3.00 -27.75 -62.09
CA PHE A 13 3.10 -27.58 -60.64
C PHE A 13 2.92 -28.95 -59.98
N ASP A 14 3.93 -29.34 -59.21
CA ASP A 14 3.93 -30.54 -58.41
C ASP A 14 2.67 -30.53 -57.52
N ASN A 15 1.78 -31.47 -57.68
CA ASN A 15 0.48 -31.57 -56.96
C ASN A 15 0.61 -31.68 -55.43
N ASN A 16 1.83 -31.64 -54.91
CA ASN A 16 2.14 -31.71 -53.48
C ASN A 16 2.46 -30.36 -52.84
N ILE A 17 2.40 -29.23 -53.62
CA ILE A 17 2.62 -27.91 -53.04
C ILE A 17 1.27 -27.30 -52.66
N ILE A 18 1.02 -27.19 -51.32
CA ILE A 18 -0.14 -26.52 -50.77
C ILE A 18 0.25 -25.05 -50.53
N PRO A 19 -0.37 -24.07 -51.20
CA PRO A 19 -0.09 -22.68 -50.89
C PRO A 19 -0.61 -22.35 -49.51
N VAL A 20 0.26 -21.86 -48.62
CA VAL A 20 -0.07 -21.42 -47.27
C VAL A 20 0.11 -19.94 -47.20
N ASP A 21 -0.95 -19.23 -46.80
CA ASP A 21 -0.88 -17.79 -46.50
C ASP A 21 -0.10 -17.55 -45.19
N ILE A 22 1.07 -16.95 -45.30
CA ILE A 22 1.95 -16.74 -44.18
C ILE A 22 1.30 -15.90 -43.05
N GLU A 23 0.40 -14.95 -43.41
CA GLU A 23 -0.32 -14.12 -42.43
C GLU A 23 -1.32 -14.96 -41.61
N ALA A 24 -2.07 -15.83 -42.27
CA ALA A 24 -3.02 -16.73 -41.65
C ALA A 24 -2.30 -17.76 -40.75
N GLU A 25 -1.21 -18.33 -41.23
CA GLU A 25 -0.41 -19.33 -40.50
C GLU A 25 0.25 -18.71 -39.26
N MET A 26 0.84 -17.51 -39.40
CA MET A 26 1.44 -16.80 -38.25
C MET A 26 0.39 -16.41 -37.20
N LYS A 27 -0.81 -15.95 -37.63
CA LYS A 27 -1.90 -15.65 -36.69
C LYS A 27 -2.32 -16.90 -35.92
N GLN A 28 -2.53 -18.02 -36.61
CA GLN A 28 -2.94 -19.26 -35.98
C GLN A 28 -1.86 -19.78 -35.02
N SER A 29 -0.61 -19.85 -35.46
CA SER A 29 0.52 -20.29 -34.65
C SER A 29 0.73 -19.41 -33.42
N PHE A 30 0.53 -18.07 -33.53
CA PHE A 30 0.62 -17.16 -32.40
C PHE A 30 -0.52 -17.39 -31.40
N ILE A 31 -1.74 -17.61 -31.88
CA ILE A 31 -2.90 -17.92 -31.03
C ILE A 31 -2.66 -19.23 -30.29
N ASP A 32 -2.22 -20.29 -30.98
CA ASP A 32 -1.96 -21.60 -30.39
C ASP A 32 -0.84 -21.52 -29.34
N TYR A 33 0.25 -20.79 -29.64
CA TYR A 33 1.32 -20.52 -28.70
C TYR A 33 0.81 -19.73 -27.48
N ALA A 34 0.05 -18.68 -27.69
CA ALA A 34 -0.50 -17.84 -26.61
C ALA A 34 -1.42 -18.66 -25.71
N MET A 35 -2.31 -19.47 -26.28
CA MET A 35 -3.22 -20.36 -25.54
C MET A 35 -2.45 -21.39 -24.72
N SER A 36 -1.43 -22.03 -25.30
CA SER A 36 -0.58 -22.98 -24.59
C SER A 36 0.16 -22.31 -23.42
N VAL A 37 0.72 -21.10 -23.61
CA VAL A 37 1.39 -20.37 -22.54
C VAL A 37 0.41 -19.95 -21.43
N ILE A 38 -0.81 -19.59 -21.77
CA ILE A 38 -1.85 -19.17 -20.80
C ILE A 38 -2.34 -20.37 -20.00
N ILE A 39 -2.80 -21.44 -20.67
CA ILE A 39 -3.50 -22.55 -20.01
C ILE A 39 -2.51 -23.59 -19.45
N ASP A 40 -1.46 -23.96 -20.23
CA ASP A 40 -0.59 -25.07 -19.88
C ASP A 40 0.78 -24.69 -19.31
N ARG A 41 1.02 -23.40 -18.99
CA ARG A 41 2.33 -22.99 -18.49
C ARG A 41 2.31 -21.95 -17.35
N ALA A 42 1.72 -20.76 -17.58
CA ALA A 42 1.99 -19.57 -16.76
C ALA A 42 0.98 -19.39 -15.64
N LEU A 43 -0.28 -19.76 -15.85
CA LEU A 43 -1.36 -19.53 -14.90
C LEU A 43 -1.64 -20.75 -14.03
N PRO A 44 -2.03 -20.57 -12.75
CA PRO A 44 -2.46 -21.66 -11.88
C PRO A 44 -3.90 -22.08 -12.19
N ASP A 45 -4.23 -23.36 -12.00
CA ASP A 45 -5.61 -23.84 -11.95
C ASP A 45 -6.27 -23.36 -10.64
N VAL A 46 -7.48 -22.86 -10.70
CA VAL A 46 -8.20 -22.31 -9.52
C VAL A 46 -8.45 -23.36 -8.45
N ARG A 47 -8.58 -24.66 -8.82
CA ARG A 47 -8.94 -25.80 -7.97
C ARG A 47 -7.79 -26.26 -7.07
N ASP A 48 -6.58 -26.43 -7.63
CA ASP A 48 -5.41 -26.91 -6.87
C ASP A 48 -4.30 -25.85 -6.67
N GLY A 49 -4.44 -24.66 -7.31
CA GLY A 49 -3.47 -23.57 -7.20
C GLY A 49 -2.12 -23.84 -7.84
N LEU A 50 -2.00 -24.89 -8.67
CA LEU A 50 -0.75 -25.31 -9.26
C LEU A 50 -0.68 -24.95 -10.74
N LYS A 51 0.52 -24.61 -11.21
CA LYS A 51 0.85 -24.63 -12.62
C LYS A 51 1.19 -26.08 -13.04
N PRO A 52 1.11 -26.42 -14.31
CA PRO A 52 1.41 -27.79 -14.77
C PRO A 52 2.76 -28.32 -14.31
N VAL A 53 3.81 -27.49 -14.32
CA VAL A 53 5.14 -27.93 -13.87
C VAL A 53 5.18 -28.31 -12.37
N HIS A 54 4.49 -27.52 -11.49
CA HIS A 54 4.39 -27.85 -10.06
C HIS A 54 3.66 -29.18 -9.85
N ARG A 55 2.53 -29.37 -10.54
CA ARG A 55 1.70 -30.59 -10.47
C ARG A 55 2.48 -31.81 -10.92
N ARG A 56 3.21 -31.71 -12.02
CA ARG A 56 4.06 -32.76 -12.54
C ARG A 56 5.19 -33.16 -11.59
N ILE A 57 5.85 -32.17 -10.93
CA ILE A 57 6.90 -32.46 -9.94
C ILE A 57 6.32 -33.24 -8.74
N LEU A 58 5.20 -32.77 -8.17
CA LEU A 58 4.57 -33.44 -7.01
C LEU A 58 4.06 -34.82 -7.39
N TYR A 59 3.46 -34.99 -8.56
CA TYR A 59 3.01 -36.27 -9.04
C TYR A 59 4.19 -37.25 -9.30
N THR A 60 5.28 -36.75 -9.90
CA THR A 60 6.52 -37.54 -10.07
C THR A 60 7.08 -38.00 -8.72
N MET A 61 7.15 -37.12 -7.72
CA MET A 61 7.61 -37.48 -6.37
C MET A 61 6.71 -38.57 -5.74
N HIS A 62 5.38 -38.46 -5.95
CA HIS A 62 4.40 -39.41 -5.44
C HIS A 62 4.58 -40.81 -6.03
N ILE A 63 4.60 -40.94 -7.37
CA ILE A 63 4.75 -42.23 -8.05
C ILE A 63 6.11 -42.85 -7.81
N SER A 64 7.18 -42.01 -7.67
CA SER A 64 8.52 -42.47 -7.32
C SER A 64 8.66 -42.83 -5.83
N GLY A 65 7.63 -42.56 -5.03
CA GLY A 65 7.61 -42.86 -3.59
C GLY A 65 8.59 -42.02 -2.78
N PHE A 66 8.86 -40.76 -3.18
CA PHE A 66 9.71 -39.82 -2.43
C PHE A 66 8.88 -39.10 -1.34
N THR A 67 8.29 -39.89 -0.45
CA THR A 67 7.37 -39.44 0.61
C THR A 67 8.10 -38.94 1.85
N PRO A 68 7.46 -38.16 2.75
CA PRO A 68 8.11 -37.60 3.94
C PRO A 68 8.65 -38.62 4.94
N ASP A 69 8.13 -39.83 4.94
CA ASP A 69 8.57 -40.94 5.80
C ASP A 69 9.86 -41.62 5.30
N LYS A 70 10.30 -41.32 4.07
CA LYS A 70 11.50 -41.90 3.46
C LYS A 70 12.67 -40.90 3.48
N PRO A 71 13.92 -41.40 3.35
CA PRO A 71 15.09 -40.54 3.22
C PRO A 71 15.00 -39.63 1.99
N HIS A 72 15.60 -38.43 2.09
CA HIS A 72 15.80 -37.53 0.97
C HIS A 72 16.50 -38.20 -0.20
N ARG A 73 16.19 -37.79 -1.41
CA ARG A 73 16.80 -38.26 -2.65
C ARG A 73 17.43 -37.10 -3.40
N LYS A 74 18.50 -37.35 -4.16
CA LYS A 74 19.11 -36.32 -5.01
C LYS A 74 18.06 -35.66 -5.91
N SER A 75 18.03 -34.34 -5.94
CA SER A 75 17.04 -33.55 -6.70
C SER A 75 17.02 -33.91 -8.18
N VAL A 76 18.18 -34.32 -8.74
CA VAL A 76 18.30 -34.81 -10.10
C VAL A 76 17.42 -36.04 -10.38
N ALA A 77 17.10 -36.88 -9.39
CA ALA A 77 16.21 -38.02 -9.57
C ALA A 77 14.77 -37.62 -9.88
N THR A 78 14.27 -36.59 -9.13
CA THR A 78 12.93 -36.00 -9.40
C THR A 78 12.92 -35.25 -10.72
N VAL A 79 13.95 -34.47 -11.02
CA VAL A 79 14.03 -33.66 -12.25
C VAL A 79 14.09 -34.58 -13.45
N GLY A 80 14.97 -35.62 -13.42
CA GLY A 80 15.13 -36.58 -14.53
C GLY A 80 13.86 -37.36 -14.80
N GLU A 81 13.16 -37.86 -13.79
CA GLU A 81 11.92 -38.63 -13.99
C GLU A 81 10.76 -37.71 -14.45
N ALA A 82 10.68 -36.47 -13.95
CA ALA A 82 9.69 -35.51 -14.45
C ALA A 82 9.89 -35.15 -15.92
N LEU A 83 11.14 -34.98 -16.37
CA LEU A 83 11.48 -34.73 -17.77
C LEU A 83 11.18 -35.92 -18.67
N LYS A 84 11.54 -37.13 -18.21
CA LYS A 84 11.33 -38.36 -18.96
C LYS A 84 9.85 -38.61 -19.22
N SER A 85 9.00 -38.43 -18.19
CA SER A 85 7.62 -38.96 -18.26
C SER A 85 6.58 -37.87 -18.50
N PHE A 86 6.80 -36.60 -18.07
CA PHE A 86 5.69 -35.61 -18.02
C PHE A 86 6.02 -34.22 -18.58
N HIS A 87 7.28 -33.74 -18.51
CA HIS A 87 7.57 -32.34 -18.81
C HIS A 87 8.65 -32.17 -19.89
N PRO A 88 8.28 -32.07 -21.19
CA PRO A 88 9.23 -32.07 -22.32
C PRO A 88 9.91 -30.70 -22.52
N HIS A 89 10.51 -30.13 -21.45
CA HIS A 89 11.20 -28.84 -21.48
C HIS A 89 12.56 -28.93 -20.77
N GLY A 90 13.32 -27.84 -20.69
CA GLY A 90 14.65 -27.83 -20.08
C GLY A 90 14.66 -28.20 -18.58
N ASP A 91 15.72 -28.89 -18.17
CA ASP A 91 15.95 -29.37 -16.79
C ASP A 91 16.05 -28.20 -15.78
N ALA A 92 16.61 -27.07 -16.20
CA ALA A 92 16.70 -25.87 -15.37
C ALA A 92 15.32 -25.37 -14.90
N ALA A 93 14.32 -25.38 -15.80
CA ALA A 93 12.98 -24.92 -15.45
C ALA A 93 12.31 -25.80 -14.39
N VAL A 94 12.49 -27.13 -14.49
CA VAL A 94 11.97 -28.09 -13.51
C VAL A 94 12.73 -27.96 -12.18
N TYR A 95 14.06 -27.82 -12.22
CA TYR A 95 14.88 -27.71 -11.04
C TYR A 95 14.60 -26.38 -10.28
N ASP A 96 14.57 -25.25 -10.98
CA ASP A 96 14.26 -23.94 -10.38
C ASP A 96 12.87 -23.91 -9.73
N THR A 97 11.89 -24.61 -10.34
CA THR A 97 10.56 -24.77 -9.76
C THR A 97 10.60 -25.62 -8.49
N LEU A 98 11.31 -26.75 -8.52
CA LEU A 98 11.49 -27.62 -7.34
C LEU A 98 12.18 -26.84 -6.21
N VAL A 99 13.22 -26.07 -6.53
CA VAL A 99 13.92 -25.20 -5.58
C VAL A 99 12.96 -24.20 -4.94
N ARG A 100 12.17 -23.49 -5.74
CA ARG A 100 11.21 -22.51 -5.23
C ARG A 100 10.16 -23.15 -4.33
N MET A 101 9.71 -24.37 -4.61
CA MET A 101 8.78 -25.10 -3.76
C MET A 101 9.39 -25.53 -2.41
N ALA A 102 10.72 -25.53 -2.27
CA ALA A 102 11.42 -25.86 -1.04
C ALA A 102 11.82 -24.62 -0.21
N GLN A 103 11.73 -23.40 -0.79
CA GLN A 103 12.13 -22.16 -0.12
C GLN A 103 11.03 -21.64 0.82
N ASP A 104 11.33 -21.49 2.11
CA ASP A 104 10.44 -21.01 3.16
C ASP A 104 10.19 -19.50 3.11
N PHE A 105 11.02 -18.76 2.35
CA PHE A 105 10.84 -17.33 2.04
C PHE A 105 10.09 -17.10 0.71
N SER A 106 9.86 -18.15 -0.09
CA SER A 106 9.11 -18.08 -1.36
C SER A 106 7.68 -18.59 -1.23
N LEU A 107 7.46 -19.69 -0.50
CA LEU A 107 6.15 -20.25 -0.22
C LEU A 107 5.82 -20.14 1.26
N ARG A 108 4.58 -19.77 1.56
CA ARG A 108 4.10 -19.66 2.95
C ARG A 108 4.06 -21.04 3.63
N TYR A 109 3.73 -22.09 2.86
CA TYR A 109 3.76 -23.49 3.24
C TYR A 109 4.52 -24.28 2.17
N PRO A 110 5.82 -24.51 2.34
CA PRO A 110 6.64 -25.23 1.36
C PRO A 110 6.08 -26.60 1.03
N LEU A 111 6.08 -26.96 -0.26
CA LEU A 111 5.57 -28.24 -0.76
C LEU A 111 6.67 -29.29 -0.91
N VAL A 112 7.93 -28.89 -0.90
CA VAL A 112 9.11 -29.75 -0.98
C VAL A 112 9.94 -29.58 0.29
N ASP A 113 10.39 -30.69 0.87
CA ASP A 113 11.35 -30.74 1.96
C ASP A 113 12.74 -30.93 1.35
N GLY A 114 13.54 -29.85 1.38
CA GLY A 114 14.86 -29.77 0.77
C GLY A 114 15.99 -29.96 1.79
N HIS A 115 17.06 -30.65 1.41
CA HIS A 115 18.29 -30.76 2.16
C HIS A 115 19.49 -30.31 1.33
N GLY A 116 20.25 -29.35 1.86
CA GLY A 116 21.36 -28.70 1.16
C GLY A 116 21.11 -27.22 0.92
N ASN A 117 21.83 -26.60 -0.04
CA ASN A 117 21.68 -25.21 -0.40
C ASN A 117 20.61 -25.03 -1.48
N PHE A 118 19.45 -24.50 -1.10
CA PHE A 118 18.32 -24.15 -1.98
C PHE A 118 18.23 -22.62 -2.24
N GLY A 119 19.35 -21.87 -2.06
CA GLY A 119 19.36 -20.42 -2.20
C GLY A 119 19.04 -19.69 -0.90
N SER A 120 19.09 -18.36 -0.94
CA SER A 120 18.83 -17.49 0.23
C SER A 120 18.03 -16.24 -0.17
N VAL A 121 17.57 -15.49 0.84
CA VAL A 121 16.93 -14.17 0.68
C VAL A 121 17.89 -13.14 0.04
N ASP A 122 19.20 -13.39 0.11
CA ASP A 122 20.22 -12.57 -0.55
C ASP A 122 20.29 -12.77 -2.06
N GLY A 123 19.55 -13.76 -2.57
CA GLY A 123 19.53 -14.10 -3.98
C GLY A 123 20.66 -15.02 -4.40
N ASP A 124 21.30 -15.70 -3.45
CA ASP A 124 22.26 -16.76 -3.77
C ASP A 124 21.60 -17.86 -4.59
N ALA A 125 22.29 -18.32 -5.60
CA ALA A 125 21.82 -19.41 -6.42
C ALA A 125 21.82 -20.73 -5.62
N PRO A 126 20.86 -21.63 -5.88
CA PRO A 126 20.89 -22.97 -5.32
C PRO A 126 22.11 -23.74 -5.81
N ALA A 127 22.57 -24.70 -5.03
CA ALA A 127 23.59 -25.64 -5.49
C ALA A 127 23.03 -26.49 -6.65
N ALA A 128 23.87 -26.99 -7.53
CA ALA A 128 23.43 -27.83 -8.64
C ALA A 128 22.66 -29.09 -8.15
N MET A 129 21.65 -29.54 -8.93
CA MET A 129 20.69 -30.60 -8.56
C MET A 129 21.34 -31.95 -8.19
N ARG A 130 22.61 -32.18 -8.56
CA ARG A 130 23.38 -33.36 -8.13
C ARG A 130 23.87 -33.30 -6.68
N TYR A 131 23.90 -32.12 -6.06
CA TYR A 131 24.30 -31.92 -4.68
C TYR A 131 23.11 -31.81 -3.71
N THR A 132 22.05 -31.13 -4.12
CA THR A 132 20.82 -30.99 -3.31
C THR A 132 20.03 -32.29 -3.26
N GLU A 133 19.28 -32.45 -2.17
CA GLU A 133 18.37 -33.60 -1.97
C GLU A 133 16.96 -33.08 -1.63
N ALA A 134 15.95 -33.77 -2.08
CA ALA A 134 14.56 -33.39 -1.90
C ALA A 134 13.66 -34.61 -1.67
N ARG A 135 12.54 -34.33 -1.01
CA ARG A 135 11.38 -35.21 -0.87
C ARG A 135 10.12 -34.39 -0.71
N MET A 136 8.96 -34.99 -0.76
CA MET A 136 7.69 -34.31 -0.49
C MET A 136 7.68 -33.73 0.94
N ALA A 137 7.17 -32.53 1.12
CA ALA A 137 6.84 -32.02 2.45
C ALA A 137 5.61 -32.76 3.01
N LYS A 138 5.42 -32.74 4.35
CA LYS A 138 4.29 -33.41 4.98
C LYS A 138 2.94 -32.92 4.46
N ILE A 139 2.79 -31.60 4.27
CA ILE A 139 1.55 -30.99 3.78
C ILE A 139 1.27 -31.35 2.30
N SER A 140 2.29 -31.56 1.47
CA SER A 140 2.10 -31.89 0.06
C SER A 140 1.51 -33.27 -0.17
N VAL A 141 1.58 -34.20 0.82
CA VAL A 141 0.88 -35.49 0.75
C VAL A 141 -0.63 -35.28 0.73
N GLU A 142 -1.14 -34.24 1.38
CA GLU A 142 -2.57 -33.91 1.38
C GLU A 142 -3.05 -33.39 0.01
N MET A 143 -2.14 -32.87 -0.84
CA MET A 143 -2.46 -32.53 -2.23
C MET A 143 -2.81 -33.73 -3.09
N LEU A 144 -2.17 -34.88 -2.83
CA LEU A 144 -2.23 -36.10 -3.64
C LEU A 144 -3.06 -37.22 -2.99
N ARG A 145 -3.61 -36.96 -1.80
CA ARG A 145 -4.40 -37.93 -1.07
C ARG A 145 -5.61 -38.36 -1.89
N ASP A 146 -5.86 -39.68 -1.91
CA ASP A 146 -6.96 -40.31 -2.66
C ASP A 146 -6.84 -40.24 -4.21
N ILE A 147 -5.70 -39.80 -4.78
CA ILE A 147 -5.49 -39.69 -6.22
C ILE A 147 -5.70 -41.03 -6.94
N ASN A 148 -5.44 -42.16 -6.26
CA ASN A 148 -5.61 -43.52 -6.80
C ASN A 148 -7.05 -44.05 -6.71
N LYS A 149 -8.01 -43.22 -6.27
CA LYS A 149 -9.43 -43.57 -6.09
C LYS A 149 -10.33 -42.92 -7.15
N ASP A 150 -9.82 -42.69 -8.34
CA ASP A 150 -10.56 -42.03 -9.42
C ASP A 150 -11.15 -40.65 -8.99
N ALA A 151 -10.46 -39.99 -8.07
CA ALA A 151 -10.92 -38.71 -7.49
C ALA A 151 -10.81 -37.54 -8.45
N VAL A 152 -9.94 -37.60 -9.45
CA VAL A 152 -9.67 -36.56 -10.46
C VAL A 152 -9.46 -37.17 -11.82
N ASP A 153 -9.57 -36.36 -12.87
CA ASP A 153 -9.34 -36.82 -14.25
C ASP A 153 -7.85 -36.90 -14.57
N PHE A 154 -7.53 -37.86 -15.44
CA PHE A 154 -6.20 -38.05 -15.99
C PHE A 154 -6.24 -37.83 -17.52
N LYS A 155 -5.16 -37.26 -18.04
CA LYS A 155 -4.94 -37.14 -19.51
C LYS A 155 -3.65 -37.82 -19.90
N PRO A 156 -3.50 -38.25 -21.18
CA PRO A 156 -2.24 -38.70 -21.69
C PRO A 156 -1.14 -37.64 -21.52
N ASN A 157 0.09 -38.10 -21.32
CA ASN A 157 1.26 -37.22 -21.33
C ASN A 157 1.61 -36.79 -22.77
N PHE A 158 2.74 -36.13 -22.96
CA PHE A 158 3.17 -35.57 -24.26
C PHE A 158 3.49 -36.62 -25.34
N ASP A 159 3.73 -37.87 -24.99
CA ASP A 159 4.07 -38.99 -25.92
C ASP A 159 3.06 -40.14 -25.87
N ASP A 160 1.92 -39.97 -25.20
CA ASP A 160 0.83 -40.96 -25.05
C ASP A 160 1.22 -42.29 -24.39
N HIS A 161 2.40 -42.33 -23.70
CA HIS A 161 2.86 -43.57 -23.05
C HIS A 161 2.48 -43.64 -21.58
N GLU A 162 2.31 -42.50 -20.92
CA GLU A 162 1.96 -42.38 -19.51
C GLU A 162 0.70 -41.48 -19.36
N VAL A 163 0.14 -41.45 -18.18
CA VAL A 163 -0.98 -40.56 -17.86
C VAL A 163 -0.60 -39.61 -16.73
N GLU A 164 -1.03 -38.36 -16.84
CA GLU A 164 -0.83 -37.35 -15.82
C GLU A 164 -2.18 -36.79 -15.32
N PRO A 165 -2.30 -36.41 -14.03
CA PRO A 165 -3.53 -35.83 -13.53
C PRO A 165 -3.75 -34.43 -14.11
N VAL A 166 -5.00 -34.14 -14.51
CA VAL A 166 -5.42 -32.82 -14.98
C VAL A 166 -5.34 -31.78 -13.83
N VAL A 167 -5.75 -32.21 -12.64
CA VAL A 167 -5.76 -31.46 -11.39
C VAL A 167 -5.47 -32.40 -10.23
N LEU A 168 -4.93 -31.89 -9.09
CA LEU A 168 -4.76 -32.71 -7.90
C LEU A 168 -6.00 -32.64 -6.99
N PRO A 169 -6.26 -33.69 -6.15
CA PRO A 169 -7.35 -33.68 -5.18
C PRO A 169 -7.31 -32.47 -4.21
N SER A 170 -6.10 -32.00 -3.84
CA SER A 170 -5.83 -30.77 -3.12
C SER A 170 -6.71 -30.54 -1.89
N ARG A 171 -6.55 -31.37 -0.84
CA ARG A 171 -7.39 -31.30 0.39
C ARG A 171 -7.26 -29.97 1.17
N PHE A 172 -6.34 -29.08 0.80
CA PHE A 172 -6.27 -27.73 1.35
C PHE A 172 -6.22 -26.69 0.22
N PRO A 173 -6.66 -25.46 0.46
CA PRO A 173 -6.83 -24.42 -0.58
C PRO A 173 -5.49 -23.80 -0.99
N ASN A 174 -4.65 -24.55 -1.70
CA ASN A 174 -3.27 -24.17 -2.00
C ASN A 174 -3.17 -22.87 -2.81
N LEU A 175 -4.14 -22.55 -3.70
CA LEU A 175 -4.15 -21.30 -4.44
C LEU A 175 -4.11 -20.09 -3.50
N LEU A 176 -4.91 -20.07 -2.46
CA LEU A 176 -4.98 -18.98 -1.50
C LEU A 176 -3.82 -19.04 -0.50
N VAL A 177 -3.50 -20.23 -0.01
CA VAL A 177 -2.52 -20.43 1.06
C VAL A 177 -1.09 -20.11 0.61
N ASN A 178 -0.68 -20.54 -0.58
CA ASN A 178 0.66 -20.29 -1.13
C ASN A 178 0.69 -19.18 -2.18
N GLY A 179 -0.47 -18.78 -2.72
CA GLY A 179 -0.52 -17.83 -3.80
C GLY A 179 0.09 -18.34 -5.10
N SER A 180 0.19 -17.47 -6.09
CA SER A 180 0.86 -17.78 -7.36
C SER A 180 1.26 -16.49 -8.06
N SER A 181 2.42 -16.48 -8.72
CA SER A 181 2.83 -15.39 -9.62
C SER A 181 3.26 -15.94 -10.97
N GLY A 182 2.90 -15.28 -12.06
CA GLY A 182 3.25 -15.73 -13.42
C GLY A 182 2.95 -14.71 -14.48
N ILE A 183 3.74 -14.74 -15.55
CA ILE A 183 3.60 -13.87 -16.71
C ILE A 183 3.25 -14.72 -17.91
N ALA A 184 2.09 -14.49 -18.51
CA ALA A 184 1.62 -15.13 -19.74
C ALA A 184 1.63 -14.12 -20.90
N VAL A 185 1.14 -14.52 -22.06
CA VAL A 185 1.01 -13.63 -23.21
C VAL A 185 -0.17 -12.69 -22.99
N GLY A 186 0.11 -11.37 -22.88
CA GLY A 186 -0.90 -10.33 -22.72
C GLY A 186 -1.53 -10.24 -21.32
N MET A 187 -1.15 -11.11 -20.38
CA MET A 187 -1.70 -11.11 -19.02
C MET A 187 -0.71 -11.65 -17.99
N ALA A 188 -0.93 -11.30 -16.73
CA ALA A 188 -0.10 -11.78 -15.62
C ALA A 188 -0.97 -12.10 -14.42
N THR A 189 -0.55 -13.08 -13.62
CA THR A 189 -1.16 -13.39 -12.32
C THR A 189 -0.23 -13.02 -11.19
N ASN A 190 -0.79 -12.52 -10.08
CA ASN A 190 -0.06 -12.23 -8.86
C ASN A 190 -1.00 -12.39 -7.67
N ILE A 191 -1.16 -13.61 -7.19
CA ILE A 191 -2.06 -13.98 -6.09
C ILE A 191 -1.23 -14.05 -4.82
N PRO A 192 -1.57 -13.28 -3.76
CA PRO A 192 -0.81 -13.28 -2.53
C PRO A 192 -1.07 -14.54 -1.70
N PRO A 193 -0.10 -15.00 -0.90
CA PRO A 193 -0.28 -16.08 0.06
C PRO A 193 -1.10 -15.63 1.28
N HIS A 194 -1.78 -16.60 1.94
CA HIS A 194 -2.62 -16.36 3.12
C HIS A 194 -2.33 -17.36 4.24
N ASN A 195 -2.72 -17.01 5.45
CA ASN A 195 -2.66 -17.93 6.58
C ASN A 195 -3.63 -19.09 6.42
N LEU A 196 -3.16 -20.31 6.65
CA LEU A 196 -3.94 -21.54 6.48
C LEU A 196 -5.17 -21.58 7.42
N THR A 197 -4.98 -21.22 8.68
CA THR A 197 -6.05 -21.22 9.68
C THR A 197 -7.16 -20.22 9.32
N GLU A 198 -6.79 -19.01 8.91
CA GLU A 198 -7.74 -17.99 8.49
C GLU A 198 -8.50 -18.41 7.22
N THR A 199 -7.79 -18.95 6.24
CA THR A 199 -8.39 -19.40 4.97
C THR A 199 -9.37 -20.55 5.20
N ILE A 200 -9.01 -21.55 6.01
CA ILE A 200 -9.89 -22.67 6.34
C ILE A 200 -11.14 -22.17 7.09
N ASN A 201 -10.97 -21.26 8.05
CA ASN A 201 -12.12 -20.69 8.75
C ASN A 201 -13.07 -19.94 7.80
N GLY A 202 -12.53 -19.17 6.84
CA GLY A 202 -13.33 -18.50 5.82
C GLY A 202 -14.08 -19.47 4.90
N ILE A 203 -13.43 -20.59 4.51
CA ILE A 203 -14.09 -21.63 3.70
C ILE A 203 -15.23 -22.30 4.50
N ILE A 204 -15.01 -22.68 5.76
CA ILE A 204 -16.05 -23.27 6.61
C ILE A 204 -17.25 -22.32 6.73
N GLN A 205 -17.01 -21.02 6.95
CA GLN A 205 -18.08 -20.01 7.00
C GLN A 205 -18.81 -19.87 5.67
N THR A 206 -18.10 -19.99 4.54
CA THR A 206 -18.73 -19.94 3.21
C THR A 206 -19.62 -21.17 2.95
N ILE A 207 -19.24 -22.36 3.48
CA ILE A 207 -20.08 -23.56 3.41
C ILE A 207 -21.34 -23.39 4.30
N ASP A 208 -21.19 -22.78 5.49
CA ASP A 208 -22.31 -22.55 6.42
C ASP A 208 -23.25 -21.44 5.92
N ASN A 209 -22.72 -20.42 5.25
CA ASN A 209 -23.44 -19.29 4.65
C ASN A 209 -22.96 -19.04 3.22
N PRO A 210 -23.55 -19.67 2.19
CA PRO A 210 -23.17 -19.50 0.78
C PRO A 210 -23.34 -18.07 0.26
N ASP A 211 -24.18 -17.27 0.91
CA ASP A 211 -24.45 -15.86 0.54
C ASP A 211 -23.52 -14.86 1.26
N ILE A 212 -22.60 -15.32 2.12
CA ILE A 212 -21.63 -14.46 2.82
C ILE A 212 -20.98 -13.46 1.87
N ASP A 213 -20.92 -12.19 2.26
CA ASP A 213 -20.27 -11.18 1.44
C ASP A 213 -18.75 -11.07 1.71
N VAL A 214 -18.05 -10.27 0.89
CA VAL A 214 -16.61 -10.12 1.02
C VAL A 214 -16.22 -9.38 2.30
N SER A 215 -17.08 -8.49 2.81
CA SER A 215 -16.81 -7.74 4.05
C SER A 215 -16.84 -8.65 5.25
N GLU A 216 -17.82 -9.56 5.31
CA GLU A 216 -17.94 -10.59 6.35
C GLU A 216 -16.79 -11.61 6.24
N LEU A 217 -16.39 -12.00 5.01
CA LEU A 217 -15.24 -12.88 4.80
C LEU A 217 -13.94 -12.27 5.32
N ASN A 218 -13.77 -10.93 5.25
CA ASN A 218 -12.62 -10.23 5.78
C ASN A 218 -12.45 -10.34 7.31
N GLU A 219 -13.49 -10.72 8.04
CA GLU A 219 -13.38 -10.97 9.48
C GLU A 219 -12.62 -12.26 9.75
N TYR A 220 -12.75 -13.24 8.88
CA TYR A 220 -12.07 -14.55 8.96
C TYR A 220 -10.74 -14.55 8.25
N ILE A 221 -10.67 -14.01 7.02
CA ILE A 221 -9.46 -13.88 6.21
C ILE A 221 -9.03 -12.41 6.21
N LYS A 222 -8.23 -12.02 7.21
CA LYS A 222 -7.90 -10.63 7.50
C LYS A 222 -7.10 -9.95 6.40
N GLY A 223 -6.32 -10.70 5.62
CA GLY A 223 -5.46 -10.21 4.55
C GLY A 223 -4.37 -11.21 4.18
N PRO A 224 -3.51 -10.89 3.20
CA PRO A 224 -2.34 -11.70 2.87
C PRO A 224 -1.44 -11.95 4.07
N ASP A 225 -0.77 -13.09 4.07
CA ASP A 225 0.19 -13.51 5.09
C ASP A 225 1.48 -13.97 4.40
N PHE A 226 2.43 -13.04 4.27
CA PHE A 226 3.65 -13.26 3.52
C PHE A 226 4.67 -14.12 4.31
N PRO A 227 5.40 -15.03 3.64
CA PRO A 227 6.39 -15.88 4.31
C PRO A 227 7.51 -15.09 4.99
N THR A 228 7.85 -13.91 4.48
CA THR A 228 8.88 -13.02 5.03
C THR A 228 8.36 -12.04 6.10
N GLY A 229 7.08 -12.15 6.50
CA GLY A 229 6.47 -11.26 7.49
C GLY A 229 6.16 -9.87 6.93
N GLY A 230 6.63 -8.83 7.62
CA GLY A 230 6.39 -7.44 7.25
C GLY A 230 5.08 -6.87 7.80
N ILE A 231 4.82 -5.62 7.47
CA ILE A 231 3.64 -4.85 7.92
C ILE A 231 2.85 -4.40 6.70
N ILE A 232 1.60 -4.82 6.58
CA ILE A 232 0.66 -4.28 5.59
C ILE A 232 0.10 -2.97 6.12
N LEU A 233 0.17 -1.93 5.29
CA LEU A 233 -0.35 -0.60 5.59
C LEU A 233 -1.74 -0.43 4.96
N GLY A 234 -2.75 -0.27 5.82
CA GLY A 234 -4.13 -0.04 5.42
C GLY A 234 -4.91 -1.26 4.94
N LYS A 235 -6.24 -1.19 5.04
CA LYS A 235 -7.16 -2.27 4.65
C LYS A 235 -7.80 -2.06 3.27
N LYS A 236 -7.72 -0.84 2.71
CA LYS A 236 -8.36 -0.51 1.43
C LYS A 236 -7.88 -1.41 0.29
N GLY A 237 -6.55 -1.55 0.13
CA GLY A 237 -5.98 -2.40 -0.91
C GLY A 237 -6.36 -3.88 -0.78
N ILE A 238 -6.57 -4.39 0.46
CA ILE A 238 -7.06 -5.74 0.72
C ILE A 238 -8.53 -5.86 0.29
N ARG A 239 -9.38 -4.91 0.68
CA ARG A 239 -10.81 -4.89 0.29
C ARG A 239 -10.98 -4.83 -1.22
N ASP A 240 -10.24 -3.96 -1.90
CA ASP A 240 -10.25 -3.85 -3.35
C ASP A 240 -9.83 -5.18 -4.01
N ALA A 241 -8.74 -5.79 -3.54
CA ALA A 241 -8.25 -7.07 -4.05
C ALA A 241 -9.27 -8.20 -3.89
N TYR A 242 -9.93 -8.29 -2.74
CA TYR A 242 -10.86 -9.38 -2.45
C TYR A 242 -12.22 -9.22 -3.14
N SER A 243 -12.66 -7.98 -3.35
CA SER A 243 -13.94 -7.70 -4.02
C SER A 243 -13.84 -7.71 -5.54
N THR A 244 -12.71 -7.32 -6.11
CA THR A 244 -12.56 -7.17 -7.58
C THR A 244 -11.55 -8.12 -8.21
N GLY A 245 -10.78 -8.86 -7.39
CA GLY A 245 -9.63 -9.66 -7.83
C GLY A 245 -8.38 -8.82 -8.16
N LYS A 246 -8.43 -7.48 -8.00
CA LYS A 246 -7.31 -6.56 -8.25
C LYS A 246 -7.19 -5.55 -7.12
N GLY A 247 -5.95 -5.30 -6.67
CA GLY A 247 -5.71 -4.32 -5.62
C GLY A 247 -4.23 -4.02 -5.44
N ARG A 248 -3.95 -2.92 -4.76
CA ARG A 248 -2.58 -2.54 -4.40
C ARG A 248 -2.42 -2.60 -2.89
N ILE A 249 -1.57 -3.48 -2.42
CA ILE A 249 -1.28 -3.67 -1.00
C ILE A 249 0.12 -3.14 -0.74
N VAL A 250 0.23 -2.16 0.16
CA VAL A 250 1.53 -1.60 0.56
C VAL A 250 2.08 -2.42 1.70
N VAL A 251 3.31 -2.91 1.54
CA VAL A 251 4.01 -3.72 2.54
C VAL A 251 5.28 -3.00 2.95
N ARG A 252 5.50 -2.89 4.26
CA ARG A 252 6.65 -2.25 4.86
C ARG A 252 7.47 -3.26 5.66
N ALA A 253 8.79 -3.08 5.65
CA ALA A 253 9.73 -3.81 6.49
C ALA A 253 9.43 -3.59 7.97
N VAL A 254 9.73 -4.58 8.82
CA VAL A 254 9.75 -4.40 10.27
C VAL A 254 11.09 -3.79 10.67
N THR A 255 11.03 -2.61 11.26
CA THR A 255 12.20 -1.83 11.64
C THR A 255 12.13 -1.41 13.09
N ASP A 256 13.27 -1.34 13.76
CA ASP A 256 13.42 -0.84 15.12
C ASP A 256 14.57 0.17 15.19
N ILE A 257 14.48 1.15 16.10
CA ILE A 257 15.49 2.17 16.30
C ILE A 257 16.18 1.88 17.63
N GLU A 258 17.41 1.38 17.55
CA GLU A 258 18.22 1.07 18.71
C GLU A 258 19.23 2.20 19.00
N SER A 259 19.34 2.61 20.26
CA SER A 259 20.41 3.49 20.72
C SER A 259 21.63 2.66 21.11
N TYR A 260 22.82 3.07 20.68
CA TYR A 260 24.07 2.40 21.06
C TYR A 260 25.21 3.40 21.32
N GLY A 261 26.14 3.00 22.20
CA GLY A 261 27.24 3.88 22.61
C GLY A 261 26.76 5.20 23.22
N SER A 262 27.59 6.24 23.19
CA SER A 262 27.23 7.58 23.67
C SER A 262 26.58 8.38 22.54
N ASN A 263 25.24 8.46 22.55
CA ASN A 263 24.44 9.32 21.67
C ASN A 263 24.46 8.97 20.17
N ARG A 264 24.46 7.65 19.83
CA ARG A 264 24.30 7.17 18.46
C ARG A 264 23.06 6.32 18.34
N GLN A 265 22.39 6.38 17.20
CA GLN A 265 21.24 5.56 16.85
C GLN A 265 21.57 4.70 15.63
N ARG A 266 20.92 3.55 15.56
CA ARG A 266 20.93 2.66 14.40
C ARG A 266 19.51 2.18 14.10
N ILE A 267 19.21 2.00 12.83
CA ILE A 267 17.97 1.38 12.36
C ILE A 267 18.28 -0.09 12.12
N VAL A 268 17.53 -0.97 12.77
CA VAL A 268 17.64 -2.41 12.61
C VAL A 268 16.42 -2.90 11.85
N VAL A 269 16.64 -3.65 10.77
CA VAL A 269 15.56 -4.25 9.95
C VAL A 269 15.58 -5.75 10.20
N THR A 270 14.45 -6.30 10.65
CA THR A 270 14.29 -7.71 10.99
C THR A 270 13.43 -8.50 10.01
N GLU A 271 12.55 -7.81 9.26
CA GLU A 271 11.70 -8.42 8.25
C GLU A 271 11.65 -7.52 7.01
N LEU A 272 11.58 -8.11 5.82
CA LEU A 272 11.51 -7.40 4.54
C LEU A 272 10.18 -7.68 3.84
N PRO A 273 9.70 -6.74 2.99
CA PRO A 273 8.58 -7.00 2.11
C PRO A 273 8.83 -8.24 1.24
N TYR A 274 7.76 -8.97 0.96
CA TYR A 274 7.81 -10.20 0.18
C TYR A 274 8.44 -9.98 -1.20
N GLN A 275 9.29 -10.91 -1.65
CA GLN A 275 10.05 -10.90 -2.90
C GLN A 275 11.14 -9.82 -3.01
N VAL A 276 11.49 -9.13 -1.93
CA VAL A 276 12.62 -8.20 -1.90
C VAL A 276 13.92 -8.96 -1.67
N ASN A 277 14.92 -8.68 -2.49
CA ASN A 277 16.27 -9.21 -2.35
C ASN A 277 17.08 -8.32 -1.38
N LYS A 278 17.56 -8.90 -0.27
CA LYS A 278 18.25 -8.16 0.79
C LYS A 278 19.59 -7.56 0.33
N ALA A 279 20.41 -8.30 -0.40
CA ALA A 279 21.72 -7.82 -0.87
C ALA A 279 21.59 -6.65 -1.85
N ARG A 280 20.65 -6.74 -2.80
CA ARG A 280 20.35 -5.64 -3.75
C ARG A 280 19.78 -4.41 -3.04
N LEU A 281 18.99 -4.63 -2.00
CA LEU A 281 18.46 -3.53 -1.18
C LEU A 281 19.58 -2.79 -0.45
N LEU A 282 20.54 -3.49 0.16
CA LEU A 282 21.71 -2.90 0.80
C LEU A 282 22.56 -2.12 -0.19
N GLU A 283 22.81 -2.67 -1.38
CA GLU A 283 23.53 -1.99 -2.46
C GLU A 283 22.80 -0.72 -2.90
N LYS A 284 21.48 -0.76 -3.07
CA LYS A 284 20.67 0.40 -3.42
C LYS A 284 20.75 1.50 -2.35
N ILE A 285 20.69 1.15 -1.07
CA ILE A 285 20.83 2.10 0.04
C ILE A 285 22.23 2.74 -0.02
N ALA A 286 23.30 1.95 -0.19
CA ALA A 286 24.66 2.46 -0.30
C ALA A 286 24.84 3.43 -1.47
N ASN A 287 24.22 3.15 -2.61
CA ASN A 287 24.24 4.04 -3.79
C ASN A 287 23.52 5.36 -3.52
N LEU A 288 22.33 5.34 -2.86
CA LEU A 288 21.60 6.55 -2.49
C LEU A 288 22.38 7.45 -1.51
N VAL A 289 23.17 6.84 -0.62
CA VAL A 289 24.07 7.57 0.28
C VAL A 289 25.24 8.22 -0.51
N LYS A 290 25.87 7.50 -1.45
CA LYS A 290 26.92 8.03 -2.32
C LYS A 290 26.42 9.19 -3.19
N GLU A 291 25.21 9.09 -3.70
CA GLU A 291 24.54 10.11 -4.51
C GLU A 291 24.05 11.30 -3.68
N LYS A 292 24.21 11.27 -2.34
CA LYS A 292 23.73 12.28 -1.39
C LYS A 292 22.20 12.52 -1.45
N ARG A 293 21.46 11.51 -1.86
CA ARG A 293 19.98 11.53 -1.87
C ARG A 293 19.40 11.18 -0.49
N ILE A 294 20.16 10.43 0.30
CA ILE A 294 19.88 10.14 1.72
C ILE A 294 21.13 10.55 2.48
N ASP A 295 21.00 11.48 3.40
CA ASP A 295 22.06 11.84 4.34
C ASP A 295 21.77 11.26 5.73
N GLY A 296 22.77 11.29 6.62
CA GLY A 296 22.60 10.82 8.00
C GLY A 296 23.00 9.36 8.23
N ILE A 297 23.31 8.57 7.20
CA ILE A 297 23.82 7.20 7.34
C ILE A 297 25.36 7.22 7.43
N SER A 298 25.93 6.48 8.38
CA SER A 298 27.38 6.35 8.58
C SER A 298 27.92 5.00 8.10
N ASP A 299 27.17 3.90 8.32
CA ASP A 299 27.59 2.55 7.95
C ASP A 299 26.39 1.64 7.67
N LEU A 300 26.59 0.60 6.88
CA LEU A 300 25.60 -0.41 6.51
C LEU A 300 26.21 -1.79 6.71
N ARG A 301 25.55 -2.64 7.50
CA ARG A 301 26.00 -4.00 7.76
C ARG A 301 24.86 -5.01 7.69
N ASP A 302 25.19 -6.21 7.27
CA ASP A 302 24.36 -7.38 7.38
C ASP A 302 24.87 -8.23 8.54
N GLU A 303 24.07 -8.32 9.61
CA GLU A 303 24.34 -9.11 10.81
C GLU A 303 23.40 -10.34 10.87
N SER A 304 22.81 -10.73 9.75
CA SER A 304 21.90 -11.89 9.68
C SER A 304 22.63 -13.18 10.06
N ASP A 305 22.04 -13.96 10.93
CA ASP A 305 22.59 -15.24 11.39
C ASP A 305 21.47 -16.32 11.48
N ARG A 306 21.76 -17.45 12.12
CA ARG A 306 20.79 -18.55 12.33
C ARG A 306 19.58 -18.17 13.18
N ARG A 307 19.62 -17.05 13.89
CA ARG A 307 18.51 -16.53 14.72
C ARG A 307 17.53 -15.69 13.90
N GLY A 308 17.92 -15.25 12.73
CA GLY A 308 17.07 -14.51 11.82
C GLY A 308 17.80 -13.42 11.04
N MET A 309 17.03 -12.70 10.27
CA MET A 309 17.51 -11.56 9.49
C MET A 309 17.76 -10.36 10.40
N ARG A 310 18.91 -9.71 10.22
CA ARG A 310 19.28 -8.49 10.95
C ARG A 310 20.14 -7.60 10.04
N MET A 311 19.50 -6.66 9.37
CA MET A 311 20.19 -5.62 8.60
C MET A 311 20.32 -4.36 9.46
N VAL A 312 21.53 -3.84 9.63
CA VAL A 312 21.87 -2.72 10.51
C VAL A 312 22.31 -1.52 9.68
N ILE A 313 21.63 -0.39 9.91
CA ILE A 313 21.91 0.91 9.28
C ILE A 313 22.34 1.87 10.39
N GLU A 314 23.64 2.13 10.51
CA GLU A 314 24.16 3.06 11.51
C GLU A 314 24.00 4.50 11.09
N LEU A 315 23.59 5.35 12.02
CA LEU A 315 23.36 6.77 11.77
C LEU A 315 24.53 7.64 12.26
N LYS A 316 24.70 8.80 11.63
CA LYS A 316 25.59 9.87 12.10
C LYS A 316 25.03 10.43 13.43
N ARG A 317 25.88 11.07 14.25
CA ARG A 317 25.49 11.58 15.58
C ARG A 317 24.30 12.55 15.58
N ASP A 318 24.23 13.40 14.57
CA ASP A 318 23.24 14.48 14.48
C ASP A 318 22.06 14.13 13.55
N ALA A 319 21.96 12.87 13.12
CA ALA A 319 20.90 12.43 12.20
C ALA A 319 19.67 12.02 13.00
N ASN A 320 18.51 12.53 12.60
CA ASN A 320 17.21 12.09 13.11
C ASN A 320 16.84 10.76 12.48
N ALA A 321 16.73 9.71 13.28
CA ALA A 321 16.46 8.34 12.81
C ALA A 321 15.13 8.23 12.05
N ASN A 322 14.08 8.92 12.50
CA ASN A 322 12.76 8.87 11.85
C ASN A 322 12.80 9.53 10.46
N VAL A 323 13.52 10.63 10.31
CA VAL A 323 13.68 11.31 9.01
C VAL A 323 14.41 10.41 8.02
N VAL A 324 15.52 9.78 8.45
CA VAL A 324 16.28 8.85 7.62
C VAL A 324 15.41 7.62 7.27
N LEU A 325 14.68 7.07 8.24
CA LEU A 325 13.80 5.92 8.02
C LEU A 325 12.70 6.25 7.00
N ASN A 326 12.06 7.41 7.09
CA ASN A 326 11.05 7.85 6.13
C ASN A 326 11.63 8.05 4.72
N GLN A 327 12.85 8.59 4.61
CA GLN A 327 13.57 8.68 3.33
C GLN A 327 13.87 7.29 2.74
N LEU A 328 14.24 6.33 3.58
CA LEU A 328 14.46 4.94 3.19
C LEU A 328 13.19 4.29 2.69
N PHE A 329 12.05 4.42 3.39
CA PHE A 329 10.75 3.92 2.93
C PHE A 329 10.31 4.53 1.59
N LYS A 330 10.58 5.80 1.38
CA LYS A 330 10.20 6.51 0.15
C LYS A 330 11.06 6.14 -1.07
N ASN A 331 12.35 5.86 -0.86
CA ASN A 331 13.33 5.72 -1.95
C ASN A 331 13.80 4.28 -2.17
N THR A 332 13.44 3.34 -1.30
CA THR A 332 13.92 1.94 -1.35
C THR A 332 12.79 0.94 -1.23
N GLN A 333 13.10 -0.35 -1.39
CA GLN A 333 12.16 -1.45 -1.21
C GLN A 333 11.95 -1.87 0.27
N LEU A 334 12.38 -1.06 1.23
CA LEU A 334 11.93 -1.21 2.62
C LEU A 334 10.42 -0.97 2.77
N GLN A 335 9.83 -0.25 1.81
CA GLN A 335 8.40 -0.21 1.58
C GLN A 335 8.14 -0.44 0.10
N ASP A 336 7.34 -1.45 -0.21
CA ASP A 336 7.01 -1.80 -1.59
C ASP A 336 5.52 -2.12 -1.73
N SER A 337 5.02 -2.13 -2.95
CA SER A 337 3.61 -2.40 -3.25
C SER A 337 3.46 -3.77 -3.89
N PHE A 338 2.71 -4.65 -3.26
CA PHE A 338 2.26 -5.89 -3.87
C PHE A 338 0.99 -5.63 -4.67
N ASN A 339 1.12 -5.67 -6.00
CA ASN A 339 -0.01 -5.46 -6.90
C ASN A 339 -0.73 -6.78 -7.12
N VAL A 340 -1.88 -6.95 -6.47
CA VAL A 340 -2.72 -8.15 -6.57
C VAL A 340 -3.40 -8.20 -7.92
N ASN A 341 -3.34 -9.36 -8.57
CA ASN A 341 -4.14 -9.73 -9.73
C ASN A 341 -4.46 -11.22 -9.65
N MET A 342 -5.67 -11.54 -9.18
CA MET A 342 -6.10 -12.92 -8.92
C MET A 342 -6.59 -13.60 -10.19
N LEU A 343 -5.72 -13.67 -11.20
CA LEU A 343 -5.98 -14.34 -12.47
C LEU A 343 -5.64 -15.82 -12.36
N ALA A 344 -6.61 -16.69 -12.62
CA ALA A 344 -6.44 -18.14 -12.60
C ALA A 344 -7.17 -18.78 -13.79
N VAL A 345 -6.83 -20.03 -14.11
CA VAL A 345 -7.55 -20.84 -15.08
C VAL A 345 -8.77 -21.44 -14.39
N VAL A 346 -9.94 -21.21 -14.95
CA VAL A 346 -11.23 -21.76 -14.50
C VAL A 346 -11.84 -22.63 -15.60
N GLU A 347 -12.68 -23.59 -15.23
CA GLU A 347 -13.49 -24.34 -16.17
C GLU A 347 -14.76 -23.56 -16.47
N GLY A 348 -14.97 -23.21 -17.75
CA GLY A 348 -16.15 -22.53 -18.22
C GLY A 348 -17.38 -23.43 -18.32
N PRO A 349 -18.57 -22.85 -18.59
CA PRO A 349 -19.81 -23.62 -18.70
C PRO A 349 -19.83 -24.65 -19.84
N ASP A 350 -18.97 -24.49 -20.82
CA ASP A 350 -18.79 -25.38 -21.99
C ASP A 350 -17.73 -26.49 -21.74
N GLY A 351 -17.20 -26.59 -20.52
CA GLY A 351 -16.15 -27.55 -20.13
C GLY A 351 -14.76 -27.15 -20.63
N LYS A 352 -14.59 -25.94 -21.21
CA LYS A 352 -13.28 -25.45 -21.64
C LYS A 352 -12.62 -24.60 -20.56
N PHE A 353 -11.31 -24.68 -20.53
CA PHE A 353 -10.51 -23.88 -19.61
C PHE A 353 -10.30 -22.45 -20.15
N GLU A 354 -10.58 -21.45 -19.31
CA GLU A 354 -10.41 -20.04 -19.65
C GLU A 354 -9.70 -19.26 -18.52
N PRO A 355 -8.89 -18.25 -18.85
CA PRO A 355 -8.29 -17.38 -17.84
C PRO A 355 -9.32 -16.37 -17.33
N LYS A 356 -9.52 -16.31 -16.01
CA LYS A 356 -10.48 -15.42 -15.38
C LYS A 356 -9.87 -14.76 -14.13
N VAL A 357 -10.15 -13.45 -13.96
CA VAL A 357 -9.87 -12.77 -12.70
C VAL A 357 -10.98 -13.16 -11.72
N VAL A 358 -10.59 -13.79 -10.63
CA VAL A 358 -11.51 -14.31 -9.60
C VAL A 358 -11.46 -13.39 -8.37
N THR A 359 -12.60 -13.23 -7.70
CA THR A 359 -12.68 -12.61 -6.37
C THR A 359 -12.27 -13.63 -5.31
N LEU A 360 -12.07 -13.17 -4.06
CA LEU A 360 -11.82 -14.11 -2.95
C LEU A 360 -12.96 -15.11 -2.80
N LYS A 361 -14.21 -14.65 -2.87
CA LYS A 361 -15.40 -15.52 -2.79
C LYS A 361 -15.45 -16.52 -3.93
N ASP A 362 -15.13 -16.10 -5.16
CA ASP A 362 -15.09 -17.01 -6.30
C ASP A 362 -14.02 -18.09 -6.13
N ALA A 363 -12.81 -17.72 -5.69
CA ALA A 363 -11.73 -18.69 -5.46
C ALA A 363 -12.12 -19.75 -4.41
N ILE A 364 -12.76 -19.31 -3.31
CA ILE A 364 -13.28 -20.23 -2.28
C ILE A 364 -14.37 -21.11 -2.85
N ARG A 365 -15.29 -20.57 -3.63
CA ARG A 365 -16.38 -21.34 -4.25
C ARG A 365 -15.88 -22.41 -5.21
N TYR A 366 -14.94 -22.07 -6.10
CA TYR A 366 -14.33 -23.05 -7.01
C TYR A 366 -13.61 -24.15 -6.23
N TYR A 367 -12.95 -23.81 -5.13
CA TYR A 367 -12.31 -24.79 -4.27
C TYR A 367 -13.34 -25.73 -3.61
N ILE A 368 -14.46 -25.22 -3.07
CA ILE A 368 -15.51 -26.04 -2.46
C ILE A 368 -16.11 -27.00 -3.49
N LEU A 369 -16.48 -26.49 -4.67
CA LEU A 369 -17.03 -27.33 -5.75
C LEU A 369 -16.06 -28.45 -6.16
N HIS A 370 -14.76 -28.15 -6.23
CA HIS A 370 -13.76 -29.17 -6.49
C HIS A 370 -13.71 -30.23 -5.38
N GLN A 371 -13.77 -29.83 -4.10
CA GLN A 371 -13.76 -30.78 -2.99
C GLN A 371 -15.03 -31.64 -2.96
N GLU A 372 -16.19 -31.08 -3.27
CA GLU A 372 -17.43 -31.87 -3.41
C GLU A 372 -17.29 -32.94 -4.49
N GLU A 373 -16.74 -32.62 -5.65
CA GLU A 373 -16.50 -33.58 -6.73
C GLU A 373 -15.51 -34.67 -6.32
N VAL A 374 -14.37 -34.27 -5.72
CA VAL A 374 -13.36 -35.22 -5.23
C VAL A 374 -13.96 -36.19 -4.23
N ILE A 375 -14.77 -35.73 -3.26
CA ILE A 375 -15.40 -36.58 -2.25
C ILE A 375 -16.45 -37.50 -2.89
N ARG A 376 -17.28 -36.99 -3.79
CA ARG A 376 -18.27 -37.83 -4.50
C ARG A 376 -17.59 -38.93 -5.33
N ARG A 377 -16.56 -38.60 -6.07
CA ARG A 377 -15.84 -39.55 -6.92
C ARG A 377 -15.12 -40.61 -6.09
N ARG A 378 -14.33 -40.23 -5.08
CA ARG A 378 -13.66 -41.22 -4.21
C ARG A 378 -14.67 -42.10 -3.44
N THR A 379 -15.81 -41.52 -3.00
CA THR A 379 -16.86 -42.28 -2.30
C THR A 379 -17.51 -43.29 -3.23
N LYS A 380 -17.75 -42.92 -4.49
CA LYS A 380 -18.24 -43.86 -5.54
C LYS A 380 -17.27 -45.00 -5.75
N TYR A 381 -15.98 -44.68 -5.86
CA TYR A 381 -14.93 -45.70 -6.01
C TYR A 381 -14.89 -46.65 -4.79
N ASP A 382 -14.93 -46.10 -3.57
CA ASP A 382 -14.94 -46.89 -2.35
C ASP A 382 -16.23 -47.71 -2.21
N LEU A 383 -17.39 -47.20 -2.66
CA LEU A 383 -18.65 -47.91 -2.73
C LEU A 383 -18.55 -49.11 -3.68
N GLU A 384 -18.08 -48.93 -4.92
CA GLU A 384 -17.91 -50.01 -5.91
C GLU A 384 -16.98 -51.11 -5.38
N LYS A 385 -15.89 -50.72 -4.70
CA LYS A 385 -14.97 -51.70 -4.05
C LYS A 385 -15.64 -52.43 -2.90
N ALA A 386 -16.43 -51.74 -2.08
CA ALA A 386 -17.15 -52.35 -0.95
C ALA A 386 -18.26 -53.26 -1.45
N GLU A 387 -19.01 -52.89 -2.50
CA GLU A 387 -20.04 -53.73 -3.11
C GLU A 387 -19.41 -55.00 -3.74
N ALA A 388 -18.27 -54.86 -4.46
CA ALA A 388 -17.56 -55.99 -4.99
C ALA A 388 -17.05 -56.95 -3.88
N ARG A 389 -16.62 -56.39 -2.72
CA ARG A 389 -16.19 -57.20 -1.57
C ARG A 389 -17.39 -57.87 -0.89
N ALA A 390 -18.51 -57.15 -0.67
CA ALA A 390 -19.73 -57.72 -0.12
C ALA A 390 -20.25 -58.88 -0.97
N HIS A 391 -20.25 -58.73 -2.28
CA HIS A 391 -20.66 -59.78 -3.21
C HIS A 391 -19.83 -61.07 -3.05
N ILE A 392 -18.50 -60.94 -2.89
CA ILE A 392 -17.63 -62.09 -2.63
C ILE A 392 -17.95 -62.69 -1.25
N LEU A 393 -18.13 -61.88 -0.21
CA LEU A 393 -18.42 -62.35 1.15
C LEU A 393 -19.76 -63.07 1.24
N GLU A 394 -20.79 -62.63 0.49
CA GLU A 394 -22.09 -63.27 0.36
C GLU A 394 -21.94 -64.65 -0.22
N GLY A 395 -21.19 -64.85 -1.31
CA GLY A 395 -20.92 -66.15 -1.89
C GLY A 395 -20.16 -67.06 -0.92
N LEU A 396 -19.18 -66.53 -0.18
CA LEU A 396 -18.47 -67.30 0.85
C LEU A 396 -19.38 -67.70 2.03
N LYS A 397 -20.34 -66.89 2.42
CA LYS A 397 -21.38 -67.22 3.43
C LYS A 397 -22.24 -68.39 2.96
N ILE A 398 -22.78 -68.33 1.73
CA ILE A 398 -23.54 -69.40 1.12
C ILE A 398 -22.70 -70.71 1.10
N ALA A 399 -21.41 -70.64 0.80
CA ALA A 399 -20.51 -71.79 0.76
C ALA A 399 -20.29 -72.43 2.12
N ILE A 400 -20.17 -71.58 3.18
CA ILE A 400 -19.97 -72.10 4.55
C ILE A 400 -21.29 -72.69 5.09
N ASP A 401 -22.44 -72.18 4.74
CA ASP A 401 -23.74 -72.74 5.14
C ASP A 401 -24.06 -74.05 4.42
N ASN A 402 -23.46 -74.31 3.25
CA ASN A 402 -23.65 -75.52 2.44
C ASN A 402 -22.35 -76.30 2.26
N LEU A 403 -21.49 -76.34 3.25
CA LEU A 403 -20.10 -76.82 3.17
C LEU A 403 -19.93 -78.21 2.63
N ASP A 404 -20.73 -79.21 3.14
CA ASP A 404 -20.62 -80.59 2.73
C ASP A 404 -20.94 -80.78 1.26
N GLU A 405 -21.94 -80.06 0.75
CA GLU A 405 -22.35 -80.16 -0.65
C GLU A 405 -21.30 -79.53 -1.56
N ILE A 406 -20.73 -78.40 -1.17
CA ILE A 406 -19.67 -77.74 -1.95
C ILE A 406 -18.39 -78.58 -1.98
N ILE A 407 -17.98 -79.12 -0.86
CA ILE A 407 -16.84 -80.06 -0.84
C ILE A 407 -17.08 -81.31 -1.75
N SER A 408 -18.32 -81.84 -1.75
CA SER A 408 -18.70 -82.92 -2.61
C SER A 408 -18.60 -82.53 -4.10
N ILE A 409 -19.13 -81.39 -4.50
CA ILE A 409 -19.05 -80.85 -5.86
C ILE A 409 -17.59 -80.67 -6.31
N ILE A 410 -16.73 -80.06 -5.46
CA ILE A 410 -15.31 -79.85 -5.78
C ILE A 410 -14.59 -81.23 -5.98
N ARG A 411 -14.81 -82.21 -5.10
CA ARG A 411 -14.18 -83.53 -5.15
C ARG A 411 -14.60 -84.36 -6.35
N HIS A 412 -15.86 -84.22 -6.81
CA HIS A 412 -16.39 -84.95 -7.96
C HIS A 412 -16.25 -84.19 -9.31
N SER A 413 -15.60 -83.05 -9.33
CA SER A 413 -15.27 -82.27 -10.52
C SER A 413 -13.84 -82.61 -11.00
N HIS A 414 -13.66 -82.80 -12.31
CA HIS A 414 -12.35 -83.12 -12.89
C HIS A 414 -11.49 -81.88 -13.13
N THR A 415 -12.09 -80.76 -13.27
CA THR A 415 -11.42 -79.43 -13.46
C THR A 415 -12.04 -78.33 -12.61
N GLU A 416 -11.27 -77.34 -12.33
CA GLU A 416 -11.72 -76.17 -11.63
C GLU A 416 -12.91 -75.47 -12.33
N ALA A 417 -12.87 -75.29 -13.62
CA ALA A 417 -13.97 -74.80 -14.45
C ALA A 417 -15.27 -75.60 -14.29
N GLN A 418 -15.21 -76.94 -14.25
CA GLN A 418 -16.38 -77.75 -14.01
C GLN A 418 -16.92 -77.65 -12.58
N ALA A 419 -16.07 -77.48 -11.59
CA ALA A 419 -16.50 -77.27 -10.23
C ALA A 419 -17.24 -75.87 -10.10
N LYS A 420 -16.70 -74.86 -10.73
CA LYS A 420 -17.36 -73.53 -10.77
C LYS A 420 -18.73 -73.53 -11.42
N GLU A 421 -18.82 -74.19 -12.63
CA GLU A 421 -20.07 -74.29 -13.36
C GLU A 421 -21.17 -74.97 -12.53
N LYS A 422 -20.86 -76.14 -11.91
CA LYS A 422 -21.82 -76.82 -11.00
C LYS A 422 -22.22 -76.03 -9.77
N MET A 423 -21.28 -75.25 -9.18
CA MET A 423 -21.61 -74.36 -8.05
C MET A 423 -22.47 -73.18 -8.47
N MET A 424 -22.21 -72.61 -9.65
CA MET A 424 -23.07 -71.53 -10.19
C MET A 424 -24.48 -71.99 -10.46
N GLU A 425 -24.65 -73.20 -11.10
CA GLU A 425 -25.99 -73.80 -11.36
C GLU A 425 -26.73 -74.12 -10.07
N ARG A 426 -26.02 -74.65 -9.07
CA ARG A 426 -26.68 -75.20 -7.88
C ARG A 426 -27.07 -74.19 -6.89
N PHE A 427 -26.19 -73.16 -6.68
CA PHE A 427 -26.38 -72.14 -5.64
C PHE A 427 -26.67 -70.72 -6.20
N ASN A 428 -26.83 -70.62 -7.52
CA ASN A 428 -27.05 -69.34 -8.22
C ASN A 428 -25.92 -68.31 -7.94
N LEU A 429 -24.64 -68.77 -7.90
CA LEU A 429 -23.50 -68.00 -7.63
C LEU A 429 -22.96 -67.31 -8.91
N SER A 430 -22.33 -66.14 -8.79
CA SER A 430 -21.58 -65.54 -9.91
C SER A 430 -20.23 -66.24 -10.12
N ASP A 431 -19.61 -66.03 -11.29
CA ASP A 431 -18.27 -66.57 -11.58
C ASP A 431 -17.24 -66.14 -10.57
N LYS A 432 -17.30 -64.83 -10.14
CA LYS A 432 -16.40 -64.24 -9.13
C LYS A 432 -16.60 -64.87 -7.75
N GLN A 433 -17.85 -65.19 -7.36
CA GLN A 433 -18.15 -65.85 -6.08
C GLN A 433 -17.65 -67.31 -6.12
N SER A 434 -17.95 -68.03 -7.21
CA SER A 434 -17.49 -69.45 -7.39
C SER A 434 -15.97 -69.53 -7.42
N GLN A 435 -15.26 -68.56 -8.06
CA GLN A 435 -13.80 -68.53 -8.04
C GLN A 435 -13.26 -68.29 -6.60
N ALA A 436 -13.85 -67.37 -5.85
CA ALA A 436 -13.45 -67.12 -4.47
C ALA A 436 -13.66 -68.26 -3.53
N ILE A 437 -14.70 -69.16 -3.81
CA ILE A 437 -14.96 -70.36 -3.08
C ILE A 437 -13.90 -71.46 -3.39
N VAL A 438 -13.53 -71.58 -4.67
CA VAL A 438 -12.48 -72.58 -5.08
C VAL A 438 -11.13 -72.16 -4.49
N ASP A 439 -10.80 -70.86 -4.48
CA ASP A 439 -9.54 -70.37 -3.95
C ASP A 439 -9.52 -70.36 -2.40
N MET A 440 -10.62 -70.72 -1.73
CA MET A 440 -10.72 -70.70 -0.27
C MET A 440 -9.83 -71.75 0.38
N ARG A 441 -8.99 -71.32 1.32
CA ARG A 441 -8.14 -72.21 2.11
C ARG A 441 -8.96 -73.00 3.14
N LEU A 442 -8.67 -74.34 3.30
CA LEU A 442 -9.38 -75.21 4.25
C LEU A 442 -9.38 -74.65 5.70
N GLY A 443 -8.36 -73.88 6.12
CA GLY A 443 -8.30 -73.32 7.41
C GLY A 443 -9.40 -72.28 7.70
N ARG A 444 -10.04 -71.67 6.66
CA ARG A 444 -11.17 -70.78 6.78
C ARG A 444 -12.51 -71.44 7.09
N LEU A 445 -12.56 -72.73 7.16
CA LEU A 445 -13.77 -73.50 7.44
C LEU A 445 -14.02 -73.70 8.96
N THR A 446 -13.17 -73.18 9.82
CA THR A 446 -13.32 -73.29 11.27
C THR A 446 -14.43 -72.40 11.78
N GLY A 447 -15.10 -72.73 12.92
CA GLY A 447 -16.17 -71.96 13.51
C GLY A 447 -15.78 -70.50 13.84
N LEU A 448 -14.53 -70.28 14.30
CA LEU A 448 -14.01 -68.93 14.61
C LEU A 448 -13.87 -68.08 13.33
N GLU A 449 -13.48 -68.65 12.22
CA GLU A 449 -13.36 -67.92 10.93
C GLU A 449 -14.73 -67.58 10.33
N ARG A 450 -15.77 -68.40 10.59
CA ARG A 450 -17.15 -68.12 10.22
C ARG A 450 -17.66 -66.87 10.93
N GLU A 451 -17.42 -66.72 12.25
CA GLU A 451 -17.77 -65.50 13.00
C GLU A 451 -17.07 -64.27 12.48
N LYS A 452 -15.78 -64.36 12.13
CA LYS A 452 -15.01 -63.28 11.53
C LYS A 452 -15.53 -62.87 10.16
N LEU A 453 -15.95 -63.82 9.32
CA LEU A 453 -16.48 -63.56 7.99
C LEU A 453 -17.83 -62.82 8.09
N GLU A 454 -18.71 -63.25 9.03
CA GLU A 454 -19.97 -62.61 9.27
C GLU A 454 -19.76 -61.18 9.81
N ALA A 455 -18.83 -60.98 10.73
CA ALA A 455 -18.47 -59.66 11.24
C ALA A 455 -17.92 -58.74 10.11
N GLU A 456 -17.03 -59.27 9.25
CA GLU A 456 -16.51 -58.51 8.09
C GLU A 456 -17.66 -58.15 7.12
N TYR A 457 -18.59 -59.08 6.89
CA TYR A 457 -19.73 -58.84 6.00
C TYR A 457 -20.64 -57.73 6.53
N GLN A 458 -20.97 -57.75 7.82
CA GLN A 458 -21.78 -56.70 8.45
C GLN A 458 -21.06 -55.34 8.43
N GLU A 459 -19.75 -55.31 8.68
CA GLU A 459 -18.94 -54.08 8.57
C GLU A 459 -18.96 -53.50 7.15
N VAL A 460 -18.80 -54.35 6.13
CA VAL A 460 -18.84 -53.91 4.72
C VAL A 460 -20.24 -53.41 4.34
N LEU A 461 -21.30 -54.08 4.77
CA LEU A 461 -22.70 -53.61 4.55
C LEU A 461 -22.95 -52.23 5.20
N ALA A 462 -22.45 -51.99 6.43
CA ALA A 462 -22.54 -50.71 7.09
C ALA A 462 -21.78 -49.62 6.32
N LYS A 463 -20.59 -49.92 5.78
CA LYS A 463 -19.83 -49.01 4.91
C LYS A 463 -20.60 -48.69 3.62
N ILE A 464 -21.22 -49.67 2.98
CA ILE A 464 -22.03 -49.48 1.77
C ILE A 464 -23.20 -48.56 2.05
N ALA A 465 -23.90 -48.78 3.15
CA ALA A 465 -24.99 -47.89 3.56
C ALA A 465 -24.53 -46.45 3.80
N TRP A 466 -23.40 -46.29 4.49
CA TRP A 466 -22.80 -45.00 4.73
C TRP A 466 -22.35 -44.30 3.43
N PHE A 467 -21.69 -44.98 2.52
CA PHE A 467 -21.28 -44.40 1.23
C PHE A 467 -22.48 -44.00 0.36
N ARG A 468 -23.57 -44.77 0.40
CA ARG A 468 -24.82 -44.43 -0.28
C ARG A 468 -25.48 -43.18 0.33
N ASP A 469 -25.44 -43.07 1.66
CA ASP A 469 -25.92 -41.87 2.38
C ASP A 469 -25.12 -40.61 1.99
N ILE A 470 -23.79 -40.68 1.94
CA ILE A 470 -22.93 -39.56 1.48
C ILE A 470 -23.31 -39.15 0.06
N LEU A 471 -23.45 -40.07 -0.87
CA LEU A 471 -23.76 -39.80 -2.27
C LEU A 471 -25.19 -39.20 -2.45
N SER A 472 -26.10 -39.51 -1.56
CA SER A 472 -27.50 -39.05 -1.63
C SER A 472 -27.77 -37.70 -0.94
N LYS A 473 -26.91 -37.29 0.02
CA LYS A 473 -27.12 -36.12 0.88
C LYS A 473 -25.98 -35.11 0.74
N PRO A 474 -26.17 -33.99 0.04
CA PRO A 474 -25.13 -32.98 -0.11
C PRO A 474 -24.58 -32.47 1.24
N GLU A 475 -25.44 -32.30 2.25
CA GLU A 475 -25.04 -31.87 3.58
C GLU A 475 -23.96 -32.75 4.25
N LEU A 476 -23.96 -34.06 3.95
CA LEU A 476 -22.92 -34.96 4.45
C LEU A 476 -21.57 -34.73 3.76
N VAL A 477 -21.58 -34.39 2.47
CA VAL A 477 -20.36 -34.01 1.73
C VAL A 477 -19.77 -32.73 2.33
N ASP A 478 -20.59 -31.73 2.60
CA ASP A 478 -20.19 -30.46 3.24
C ASP A 478 -19.56 -30.70 4.61
N ASN A 479 -20.18 -31.56 5.42
CA ASN A 479 -19.64 -31.92 6.73
C ASN A 479 -18.29 -32.63 6.64
N ILE A 480 -18.12 -33.53 5.66
CA ILE A 480 -16.83 -34.20 5.42
C ILE A 480 -15.75 -33.17 5.02
N ILE A 481 -16.07 -32.17 4.16
CA ILE A 481 -15.15 -31.09 3.80
C ILE A 481 -14.71 -30.35 5.06
N LYS A 482 -15.65 -29.96 5.93
CA LYS A 482 -15.37 -29.23 7.17
C LYS A 482 -14.49 -30.04 8.13
N GLU A 483 -14.79 -31.33 8.30
CA GLU A 483 -13.97 -32.22 9.15
C GLU A 483 -12.55 -32.38 8.62
N GLU A 484 -12.39 -32.60 7.33
CA GLU A 484 -11.08 -32.74 6.69
C GLU A 484 -10.24 -31.46 6.73
N LEU A 485 -10.87 -30.31 6.48
CA LEU A 485 -10.21 -29.00 6.60
C LEU A 485 -9.83 -28.69 8.05
N THR A 486 -10.69 -29.06 9.01
CA THR A 486 -10.40 -28.89 10.44
C THR A 486 -9.23 -29.75 10.87
N ASP A 487 -9.14 -31.01 10.39
CA ASP A 487 -7.99 -31.90 10.65
C ASP A 487 -6.68 -31.27 10.09
N ILE A 488 -6.71 -30.73 8.86
CA ILE A 488 -5.56 -30.04 8.25
C ILE A 488 -5.18 -28.80 9.03
N LYS A 489 -6.16 -27.97 9.43
CA LYS A 489 -5.93 -26.81 10.28
C LYS A 489 -5.22 -27.18 11.58
N ASN A 490 -5.66 -28.23 12.25
CA ASN A 490 -5.08 -28.67 13.52
C ASN A 490 -3.66 -29.23 13.37
N ARG A 491 -3.33 -29.83 12.23
CA ARG A 491 -2.01 -30.43 11.99
C ARG A 491 -0.97 -29.45 11.43
N TYR A 492 -1.38 -28.50 10.61
CA TYR A 492 -0.49 -27.64 9.84
C TYR A 492 -0.72 -26.14 10.06
N GLY A 493 -1.75 -25.76 10.80
CA GLY A 493 -2.05 -24.34 11.10
C GLY A 493 -0.97 -23.75 11.98
N ASP A 494 -0.62 -22.51 11.69
CA ASP A 494 0.33 -21.69 12.43
C ASP A 494 -0.20 -20.24 12.60
N GLU A 495 0.54 -19.44 13.36
CA GLU A 495 0.19 -18.04 13.56
C GLU A 495 0.52 -17.18 12.33
N ARG A 496 -0.20 -16.07 12.19
CA ARG A 496 0.05 -15.05 11.16
C ARG A 496 1.44 -14.45 11.36
N ARG A 497 2.21 -14.33 10.27
CA ARG A 497 3.53 -13.69 10.24
C ARG A 497 3.43 -12.20 9.92
N THR A 498 2.61 -11.81 8.93
CA THR A 498 2.46 -10.43 8.47
C THR A 498 1.51 -9.67 9.37
N LYS A 499 1.95 -8.54 9.91
CA LYS A 499 1.11 -7.63 10.70
C LYS A 499 0.27 -6.75 9.76
N ILE A 500 -0.96 -6.43 10.16
CA ILE A 500 -1.84 -5.51 9.44
C ILE A 500 -2.09 -4.32 10.36
N THR A 501 -1.67 -3.13 9.93
CA THR A 501 -1.92 -1.88 10.66
C THR A 501 -3.17 -1.20 10.10
N PHE A 502 -3.85 -0.43 10.95
CA PHE A 502 -4.94 0.44 10.53
C PHE A 502 -4.39 1.50 9.58
N ASP A 503 -5.17 1.91 8.63
CA ASP A 503 -4.93 2.67 7.41
C ASP A 503 -3.63 3.51 7.35
N ALA A 504 -2.84 3.24 6.31
CA ALA A 504 -1.71 4.10 5.95
C ALA A 504 -2.17 5.41 5.26
N ASP A 505 -3.41 5.49 4.83
CA ASP A 505 -4.03 6.75 4.41
C ASP A 505 -4.50 7.57 5.63
N ASP A 506 -4.57 6.94 6.84
CA ASP A 506 -4.85 7.59 8.13
C ASP A 506 -3.58 7.84 8.97
N ILE A 507 -2.44 7.26 8.63
CA ILE A 507 -1.13 7.71 9.10
C ILE A 507 -0.58 8.63 8.02
N ASP A 508 -1.26 9.74 7.83
CA ASP A 508 -0.65 10.90 7.20
C ASP A 508 0.61 11.26 8.01
N MET A 509 1.61 11.84 7.37
CA MET A 509 2.71 12.49 8.11
C MET A 509 2.17 13.44 9.21
N GLU A 510 0.91 13.81 9.12
CA GLU A 510 0.09 14.49 10.10
C GLU A 510 0.11 13.80 11.47
N ASP A 511 -0.16 12.49 11.52
CA ASP A 511 -0.23 11.73 12.80
C ASP A 511 1.14 11.46 13.45
N LEU A 512 2.22 11.67 12.72
CA LEU A 512 3.60 11.49 13.20
C LEU A 512 4.26 12.80 13.61
N ILE A 513 3.67 13.93 13.28
CA ILE A 513 4.14 15.27 13.62
C ILE A 513 3.19 15.83 14.67
N GLN A 514 3.72 16.18 15.82
CA GLN A 514 2.92 16.80 16.86
C GLN A 514 2.32 18.12 16.31
N GLU A 515 1.02 18.32 16.51
CA GLU A 515 0.40 19.60 16.20
C GLU A 515 0.89 20.62 17.19
N GLU A 516 1.58 21.63 16.69
CA GLU A 516 2.18 22.71 17.46
C GLU A 516 1.87 24.03 16.77
N ASP A 517 1.63 25.05 17.57
CA ASP A 517 1.57 26.42 17.08
C ASP A 517 2.95 26.88 16.67
N ILE A 518 3.06 27.36 15.43
CA ILE A 518 4.31 27.82 14.85
C ILE A 518 4.19 29.21 14.25
N VAL A 519 5.31 29.91 14.29
CA VAL A 519 5.49 31.20 13.62
C VAL A 519 6.37 30.99 12.38
N ILE A 520 5.83 31.37 11.22
CA ILE A 520 6.55 31.35 9.96
C ILE A 520 7.00 32.76 9.64
N THR A 521 8.29 32.92 9.41
CA THR A 521 8.89 34.18 9.06
C THR A 521 9.41 34.15 7.62
N LEU A 522 9.01 35.12 6.80
CA LEU A 522 9.48 35.32 5.43
C LEU A 522 10.25 36.62 5.34
N THR A 523 11.43 36.59 4.70
CA THR A 523 12.26 37.79 4.49
C THR A 523 12.14 38.32 3.06
N HIS A 524 12.58 39.60 2.87
CA HIS A 524 12.56 40.28 1.57
C HIS A 524 13.36 39.52 0.47
N PHE A 525 14.47 38.90 0.81
CA PHE A 525 15.24 38.06 -0.12
C PHE A 525 14.76 36.62 -0.24
N GLY A 526 13.57 36.32 0.33
CA GLY A 526 12.93 35.03 0.18
C GLY A 526 13.54 33.92 1.05
N TYR A 527 14.08 34.26 2.23
CA TYR A 527 14.39 33.26 3.25
C TYR A 527 13.17 32.99 4.09
N ILE A 528 12.88 31.72 4.34
CA ILE A 528 11.74 31.25 5.14
C ILE A 528 12.20 30.30 6.23
N LYS A 529 11.57 30.40 7.39
CA LYS A 529 11.74 29.45 8.51
C LYS A 529 10.45 29.29 9.29
N ARG A 530 10.33 28.20 10.02
CA ARG A 530 9.35 28.05 11.09
C ARG A 530 10.05 28.03 12.44
N THR A 531 9.39 28.55 13.45
CA THR A 531 9.85 28.56 14.84
C THR A 531 8.64 28.19 15.71
N SER A 532 8.81 27.38 16.78
CA SER A 532 7.72 27.15 17.73
C SER A 532 7.24 28.46 18.33
N ALA A 533 5.94 28.63 18.50
CA ALA A 533 5.35 29.81 19.15
C ALA A 533 5.89 30.02 20.57
N ASP A 534 6.21 28.95 21.28
CA ASP A 534 6.82 28.98 22.63
C ASP A 534 8.18 29.69 22.68
N ALA A 535 8.88 29.79 21.55
CA ALA A 535 10.14 30.53 21.46
C ALA A 535 9.95 32.07 21.57
N TYR A 536 8.72 32.55 21.40
CA TYR A 536 8.31 33.95 21.54
C TYR A 536 7.53 34.15 22.85
N LYS A 537 8.19 34.02 23.99
CA LYS A 537 7.55 34.27 25.30
C LYS A 537 7.06 35.71 25.40
N SER A 538 5.81 35.90 25.79
CA SER A 538 5.20 37.19 26.05
C SER A 538 6.02 38.00 27.07
N GLN A 539 6.32 39.28 26.76
CA GLN A 539 7.00 40.17 27.67
C GLN A 539 5.99 41.21 28.19
N LYS A 540 6.04 41.54 29.48
CA LYS A 540 5.21 42.60 30.09
C LYS A 540 5.51 43.97 29.47
N ARG A 541 4.52 44.87 29.43
CA ARG A 541 4.63 46.25 28.99
C ARG A 541 5.94 46.90 29.51
N GLY A 542 6.73 47.48 28.57
CA GLY A 542 8.02 48.13 28.86
C GLY A 542 9.25 47.22 28.72
N GLY A 543 9.08 45.96 28.26
CA GLY A 543 10.17 45.04 27.91
C GLY A 543 10.95 45.55 26.69
N LYS A 544 12.29 45.38 26.69
CA LYS A 544 13.10 45.58 25.49
C LYS A 544 12.77 44.43 24.55
N GLY A 545 12.12 44.68 23.42
CA GLY A 545 11.76 43.69 22.41
C GLY A 545 12.89 42.72 22.13
N VAL A 546 12.55 41.53 21.62
CA VAL A 546 13.49 40.45 21.38
C VAL A 546 13.89 40.44 19.91
N THR A 547 15.19 40.40 19.60
CA THR A 547 15.70 40.36 18.22
C THR A 547 15.24 39.05 17.54
N GLY A 548 14.38 39.16 16.53
CA GLY A 548 13.76 38.03 15.85
C GLY A 548 14.64 37.32 14.79
N LEU A 549 15.57 38.01 14.18
CA LEU A 549 16.44 37.51 13.12
C LEU A 549 17.77 38.28 13.05
N THR A 550 18.87 37.56 12.82
CA THR A 550 20.12 38.18 12.40
C THR A 550 20.18 38.09 10.86
N THR A 551 19.81 39.14 10.18
CA THR A 551 19.85 39.24 8.73
C THR A 551 21.24 39.70 8.26
N ARG A 552 21.57 39.55 6.96
CA ARG A 552 22.64 40.32 6.32
C ARG A 552 22.26 41.77 6.33
N GLU A 553 23.24 42.70 6.18
CA GLU A 553 23.06 44.16 6.30
C GLU A 553 21.90 44.72 5.46
N ASP A 554 21.39 43.98 4.44
CA ASP A 554 20.37 44.41 3.50
C ASP A 554 19.08 43.54 3.47
N ASP A 555 18.87 42.55 4.37
CA ASP A 555 17.66 41.67 4.39
C ASP A 555 16.80 41.95 5.61
N PHE A 556 15.47 41.90 5.49
CA PHE A 556 14.53 42.13 6.56
C PHE A 556 13.27 41.25 6.46
N VAL A 557 12.59 41.06 7.56
CA VAL A 557 11.34 40.30 7.62
C VAL A 557 10.23 41.09 6.94
N THR A 558 9.62 40.52 5.90
CA THR A 558 8.48 41.12 5.21
C THR A 558 7.16 40.72 5.84
N ASP A 559 7.04 39.44 6.22
CA ASP A 559 5.79 38.87 6.72
C ASP A 559 6.05 37.82 7.82
N ILE A 560 5.13 37.78 8.77
CA ILE A 560 5.06 36.80 9.87
C ILE A 560 3.66 36.19 9.83
N TYR A 561 3.59 34.88 9.86
CA TYR A 561 2.35 34.13 9.86
C TYR A 561 2.33 33.16 11.04
N THR A 562 1.30 33.26 11.87
CA THR A 562 1.01 32.27 12.92
C THR A 562 0.09 31.20 12.33
N THR A 563 0.41 29.93 12.57
CA THR A 563 -0.35 28.80 12.07
C THR A 563 0.03 27.53 12.83
N THR A 564 -0.66 26.42 12.62
CA THR A 564 -0.24 25.13 13.17
C THR A 564 0.64 24.36 12.19
N THR A 565 1.42 23.39 12.68
CA THR A 565 2.26 22.53 11.86
C THR A 565 1.46 21.81 10.78
N HIS A 566 0.18 21.49 11.02
CA HIS A 566 -0.70 20.71 10.14
C HIS A 566 -1.36 21.52 9.02
N ASN A 567 -1.36 22.83 9.10
CA ASN A 567 -2.00 23.70 8.11
C ASN A 567 -1.24 23.71 6.77
N TYR A 568 -1.96 23.98 5.70
CA TYR A 568 -1.38 24.21 4.39
C TYR A 568 -1.05 25.69 4.19
N ILE A 569 0.02 25.92 3.44
CA ILE A 569 0.44 27.27 3.07
C ILE A 569 0.42 27.36 1.54
N LEU A 570 -0.32 28.33 1.05
CA LEU A 570 -0.38 28.71 -0.36
C LEU A 570 0.53 29.90 -0.62
N PHE A 571 1.50 29.73 -1.51
CA PHE A 571 2.42 30.79 -1.94
C PHE A 571 2.03 31.27 -3.32
N PHE A 572 1.65 32.54 -3.44
CA PHE A 572 1.30 33.17 -4.71
C PHE A 572 2.47 33.99 -5.22
N THR A 573 2.77 33.89 -6.51
CA THR A 573 3.91 34.54 -7.14
C THR A 573 3.48 35.73 -8.01
N ASN A 574 4.40 36.66 -8.25
CA ASN A 574 4.20 37.79 -9.19
C ASN A 574 3.82 37.31 -10.59
N MET A 575 4.20 36.13 -11.00
CA MET A 575 3.86 35.53 -12.31
C MET A 575 2.46 34.86 -12.34
N GLY A 576 1.68 34.98 -11.25
CA GLY A 576 0.32 34.44 -11.18
C GLY A 576 0.24 32.93 -10.99
N LYS A 577 1.29 32.28 -10.49
CA LYS A 577 1.30 30.89 -10.05
C LYS A 577 1.04 30.77 -8.57
N VAL A 578 0.60 29.58 -8.16
CA VAL A 578 0.43 29.20 -6.76
C VAL A 578 1.12 27.89 -6.48
N TYR A 579 1.81 27.80 -5.34
CA TYR A 579 2.45 26.62 -4.79
C TYR A 579 1.81 26.28 -3.45
N LYS A 580 1.80 25.00 -3.07
CA LYS A 580 1.21 24.50 -1.81
C LYS A 580 2.23 23.67 -1.05
N LEU A 581 2.45 24.01 0.21
CA LEU A 581 3.25 23.22 1.14
C LEU A 581 2.47 23.01 2.44
N ARG A 582 2.75 21.92 3.15
CA ARG A 582 2.40 21.80 4.57
C ARG A 582 3.36 22.63 5.42
N ALA A 583 2.87 23.20 6.48
CA ALA A 583 3.67 24.06 7.36
C ALA A 583 4.87 23.31 7.97
N TRP A 584 4.73 22.02 8.30
CA TRP A 584 5.85 21.20 8.79
C TRP A 584 6.96 20.96 7.77
N ASN A 585 6.73 21.15 6.47
CA ASN A 585 7.77 21.04 5.44
C ASN A 585 8.72 22.24 5.40
N ILE A 586 8.36 23.33 6.09
CA ILE A 586 9.25 24.48 6.28
C ILE A 586 10.25 24.11 7.37
N PRO A 587 11.57 24.21 7.10
CA PRO A 587 12.60 23.85 8.07
C PRO A 587 12.47 24.64 9.36
N GLU A 588 12.54 23.93 10.47
CA GLU A 588 12.61 24.53 11.79
C GLU A 588 13.97 25.18 11.99
N ALA A 589 13.97 26.39 12.53
CA ALA A 589 15.19 27.10 12.82
C ALA A 589 15.01 27.96 14.07
N GLY A 590 16.09 28.08 14.82
CA GLY A 590 16.13 28.93 16.00
C GLY A 590 15.81 30.39 15.66
N ARG A 591 15.35 31.17 16.67
CA ARG A 591 14.89 32.52 16.50
C ARG A 591 15.90 33.44 15.78
N GLN A 592 17.20 33.32 16.02
CA GLN A 592 18.25 34.11 15.39
C GLN A 592 18.80 33.53 14.06
N ALA A 593 18.38 32.32 13.68
CA ALA A 593 18.85 31.70 12.45
C ALA A 593 18.23 32.35 11.20
N LYS A 594 18.99 32.39 10.10
CA LYS A 594 18.60 33.04 8.85
C LYS A 594 17.44 32.34 8.11
N GLY A 595 17.22 31.04 8.36
CA GLY A 595 16.25 30.24 7.62
C GLY A 595 16.81 29.69 6.30
N THR A 596 15.93 29.07 5.49
CA THR A 596 16.25 28.44 4.21
C THR A 596 15.70 29.26 3.06
N ALA A 597 16.45 29.40 1.97
CA ALA A 597 15.93 30.09 0.78
C ALA A 597 14.71 29.34 0.23
N ILE A 598 13.63 30.04 -0.04
CA ILE A 598 12.34 29.48 -0.47
C ILE A 598 12.45 28.74 -1.82
N VAL A 599 13.40 29.12 -2.66
CA VAL A 599 13.72 28.42 -3.92
C VAL A 599 14.21 26.98 -3.72
N ASN A 600 14.66 26.62 -2.52
CA ASN A 600 15.02 25.24 -2.16
C ASN A 600 13.79 24.40 -1.75
N LEU A 601 12.65 25.03 -1.46
CA LEU A 601 11.43 24.38 -1.06
C LEU A 601 10.40 24.33 -2.19
N LEU A 602 10.38 25.38 -3.05
CA LEU A 602 9.47 25.54 -4.17
C LEU A 602 10.26 25.55 -5.49
N GLU A 603 9.74 24.91 -6.52
CA GLU A 603 10.31 24.91 -7.87
C GLU A 603 9.95 26.21 -8.61
N LEU A 604 10.53 27.36 -8.15
CA LEU A 604 10.29 28.65 -8.73
C LEU A 604 11.06 28.84 -10.05
N ASP A 605 10.43 29.53 -11.00
CA ASP A 605 11.11 29.95 -12.24
C ASP A 605 12.10 31.11 -11.97
N PRO A 606 13.06 31.36 -12.88
CA PRO A 606 13.88 32.55 -12.81
C PRO A 606 13.02 33.82 -12.75
N ASP A 607 13.37 34.77 -11.86
CA ASP A 607 12.66 36.03 -11.62
C ASP A 607 11.25 35.90 -10.97
N GLU A 608 10.83 34.67 -10.60
CA GLU A 608 9.60 34.45 -9.88
C GLU A 608 9.77 34.78 -8.37
N LYS A 609 8.91 35.65 -7.84
CA LYS A 609 8.92 36.13 -6.44
C LYS A 609 7.58 35.86 -5.76
N ILE A 610 7.62 35.56 -4.47
CA ILE A 610 6.43 35.39 -3.66
C ILE A 610 5.87 36.77 -3.32
N ASN A 611 4.59 37.02 -3.63
CA ASN A 611 3.89 38.28 -3.37
C ASN A 611 2.77 38.12 -2.35
N ALA A 612 2.23 36.92 -2.13
CA ALA A 612 1.24 36.69 -1.10
C ALA A 612 1.36 35.27 -0.55
N VAL A 613 1.10 35.13 0.74
CA VAL A 613 1.06 33.84 1.44
C VAL A 613 -0.27 33.74 2.17
N ILE A 614 -0.93 32.59 2.04
CA ILE A 614 -2.22 32.31 2.68
C ILE A 614 -2.11 30.98 3.40
N THR A 615 -2.47 30.97 4.68
CA THR A 615 -2.60 29.74 5.46
C THR A 615 -4.03 29.22 5.36
N ILE A 616 -4.19 27.91 5.16
CA ILE A 616 -5.48 27.23 5.10
C ILE A 616 -5.43 25.93 5.90
N THR A 617 -6.53 25.59 6.57
CA THR A 617 -6.69 24.34 7.32
C THR A 617 -6.98 23.17 6.37
N GLY A 618 -7.57 23.46 5.21
CA GLY A 618 -8.03 22.47 4.23
C GLY A 618 -9.48 22.06 4.44
N GLN A 619 -10.16 22.66 5.40
CA GLN A 619 -11.58 22.42 5.71
C GLN A 619 -12.48 23.64 5.40
N GLU A 620 -11.94 24.66 4.73
CA GLU A 620 -12.69 25.87 4.37
C GLU A 620 -13.73 25.55 3.29
N GLU A 621 -15.00 25.57 3.68
CA GLU A 621 -16.15 25.43 2.77
C GLU A 621 -16.59 26.82 2.27
N ASP A 622 -17.02 26.91 1.01
CA ASP A 622 -17.56 28.12 0.36
C ASP A 622 -16.63 29.35 0.32
N MET A 623 -15.31 29.13 0.53
CA MET A 623 -14.33 30.23 0.48
C MET A 623 -13.81 30.49 -0.93
N HIS A 624 -13.39 31.73 -1.16
CA HIS A 624 -12.87 32.20 -2.44
C HIS A 624 -11.51 32.87 -2.28
N LEU A 625 -10.67 32.79 -3.30
CA LEU A 625 -9.46 33.59 -3.44
C LEU A 625 -9.76 34.82 -4.28
N PHE A 626 -9.52 35.98 -3.70
CA PHE A 626 -9.63 37.28 -4.37
C PHE A 626 -8.23 37.79 -4.70
N MET A 627 -7.96 38.09 -5.96
CA MET A 627 -6.64 38.42 -6.50
C MET A 627 -6.68 39.77 -7.17
N ALA A 628 -5.58 40.54 -7.09
CA ALA A 628 -5.43 41.83 -7.77
C ALA A 628 -4.07 41.93 -8.47
N THR A 629 -4.07 42.53 -9.67
CA THR A 629 -2.85 42.72 -10.49
C THR A 629 -2.41 44.20 -10.50
N ARG A 630 -1.14 44.42 -10.79
CA ARG A 630 -0.53 45.76 -10.89
C ARG A 630 -1.29 46.68 -11.83
N LYS A 631 -1.86 46.19 -12.92
CA LYS A 631 -2.68 46.95 -13.87
C LYS A 631 -4.16 47.12 -13.48
N GLY A 632 -4.51 46.84 -12.21
CA GLY A 632 -5.84 47.09 -11.65
C GLY A 632 -6.91 46.08 -12.07
N ILE A 633 -6.52 44.89 -12.52
CA ILE A 633 -7.42 43.78 -12.78
C ILE A 633 -7.66 43.01 -11.48
N VAL A 634 -8.89 42.58 -11.25
CA VAL A 634 -9.27 41.77 -10.09
C VAL A 634 -9.97 40.50 -10.50
N LYS A 635 -9.84 39.44 -9.69
CA LYS A 635 -10.42 38.14 -9.97
C LYS A 635 -10.85 37.47 -8.68
N LYS A 636 -11.97 36.76 -8.72
CA LYS A 636 -12.46 35.91 -7.63
C LYS A 636 -12.59 34.48 -8.14
N THR A 637 -12.01 33.50 -7.41
CA THR A 637 -12.01 32.08 -7.79
C THR A 637 -12.32 31.23 -6.57
N PRO A 638 -13.25 30.24 -6.66
CA PRO A 638 -13.49 29.30 -5.56
C PRO A 638 -12.23 28.56 -5.12
N LEU A 639 -12.03 28.43 -3.79
CA LEU A 639 -10.85 27.78 -3.23
C LEU A 639 -10.71 26.31 -3.65
N GLU A 640 -11.84 25.62 -3.85
CA GLU A 640 -11.87 24.22 -4.32
C GLU A 640 -11.07 23.96 -5.60
N GLN A 641 -10.96 24.96 -6.48
CA GLN A 641 -10.18 24.84 -7.71
C GLN A 641 -8.67 24.74 -7.49
N TYR A 642 -8.22 24.97 -6.26
CA TYR A 642 -6.82 24.88 -5.81
C TYR A 642 -6.57 23.68 -4.90
N ALA A 643 -7.50 22.72 -4.78
CA ALA A 643 -7.35 21.52 -3.98
C ALA A 643 -6.11 20.70 -4.38
N ASN A 644 -5.90 20.53 -5.71
CA ASN A 644 -4.82 19.73 -6.28
C ASN A 644 -3.77 20.61 -6.97
N ILE A 645 -2.77 21.07 -6.22
CA ILE A 645 -1.63 21.83 -6.72
C ILE A 645 -0.44 20.89 -6.90
N ARG A 646 0.14 20.85 -8.11
CA ARG A 646 1.34 20.06 -8.41
C ARG A 646 2.58 20.74 -7.82
N ARG A 647 3.66 19.97 -7.63
CA ARG A 647 4.92 20.47 -7.09
C ARG A 647 5.55 21.58 -7.95
N SER A 648 5.37 21.53 -9.27
CA SER A 648 5.79 22.57 -10.24
C SER A 648 4.89 23.79 -10.24
N GLY A 649 3.98 23.94 -9.26
CA GLY A 649 3.03 25.03 -9.19
C GLY A 649 1.81 24.85 -10.08
N LEU A 650 0.86 25.73 -9.93
CA LEU A 650 -0.40 25.79 -10.65
C LEU A 650 -0.70 27.23 -11.05
N LEU A 651 -1.13 27.45 -12.29
CA LEU A 651 -1.55 28.77 -12.73
C LEU A 651 -2.82 29.21 -11.98
N ALA A 652 -2.71 30.29 -11.20
CA ALA A 652 -3.80 30.87 -10.42
C ALA A 652 -4.58 31.94 -11.20
N VAL A 653 -3.89 32.72 -12.01
CA VAL A 653 -4.47 33.77 -12.85
C VAL A 653 -3.65 33.91 -14.14
N THR A 654 -4.31 34.12 -15.27
CA THR A 654 -3.63 34.46 -16.53
C THR A 654 -3.40 35.97 -16.56
N LEU A 655 -2.14 36.36 -16.47
CA LEU A 655 -1.73 37.77 -16.52
C LEU A 655 -1.69 38.27 -17.97
N LYS A 656 -1.90 39.58 -18.16
CA LYS A 656 -1.64 40.28 -19.41
C LYS A 656 -0.13 40.51 -19.55
N GLU A 657 0.30 40.85 -20.76
CA GLU A 657 1.67 41.28 -21.04
C GLU A 657 2.08 42.46 -20.13
N ASP A 658 3.24 42.38 -19.50
CA ASP A 658 3.78 43.35 -18.51
C ASP A 658 2.88 43.59 -17.29
N ASP A 659 2.06 42.62 -16.87
CA ASP A 659 1.27 42.70 -15.64
C ASP A 659 1.81 41.70 -14.59
N GLU A 660 1.61 42.01 -13.33
CA GLU A 660 2.03 41.18 -12.19
C GLU A 660 0.90 41.00 -11.18
N LEU A 661 0.82 39.82 -10.57
CA LEU A 661 -0.05 39.62 -9.41
C LEU A 661 0.59 40.31 -8.20
N ILE A 662 -0.12 41.24 -7.56
CA ILE A 662 0.42 42.01 -6.42
C ILE A 662 -0.10 41.49 -5.07
N GLU A 663 -1.33 40.99 -5.01
CA GLU A 663 -1.97 40.62 -3.76
C GLU A 663 -2.99 39.49 -4.00
N THR A 664 -3.11 38.61 -3.02
CA THR A 664 -4.17 37.56 -2.96
C THR A 664 -4.70 37.48 -1.54
N ARG A 665 -6.03 37.41 -1.38
CA ARG A 665 -6.70 37.28 -0.08
C ARG A 665 -7.76 36.21 -0.10
N LEU A 666 -7.89 35.48 1.00
CA LEU A 666 -8.99 34.55 1.23
C LEU A 666 -10.24 35.32 1.66
N THR A 667 -11.42 35.00 1.10
CA THR A 667 -12.66 35.70 1.36
C THR A 667 -13.89 34.80 1.37
N ASP A 668 -14.90 35.18 2.14
CA ASP A 668 -16.20 34.53 2.24
C ASP A 668 -17.22 34.96 1.14
N GLY A 669 -16.82 35.84 0.24
CA GLY A 669 -17.66 36.31 -0.86
C GLY A 669 -18.58 37.51 -0.47
N THR A 670 -18.49 38.06 0.75
CA THR A 670 -19.39 39.08 1.24
C THR A 670 -18.73 40.46 1.55
N ARG A 671 -17.40 40.52 1.51
CA ARG A 671 -16.60 41.64 2.00
C ARG A 671 -16.50 42.80 0.99
N ASP A 672 -16.22 43.99 1.49
CA ASP A 672 -15.81 45.12 0.66
C ASP A 672 -14.29 45.07 0.44
N ILE A 673 -13.88 45.37 -0.79
CA ILE A 673 -12.49 45.41 -1.22
C ILE A 673 -12.12 46.88 -1.50
N LEU A 674 -10.96 47.30 -0.96
CA LEU A 674 -10.39 48.63 -1.18
C LEU A 674 -9.09 48.46 -1.99
N LEU A 675 -9.04 49.07 -3.18
CA LEU A 675 -7.87 49.11 -4.07
C LEU A 675 -7.24 50.48 -3.97
N ILE A 676 -5.90 50.58 -3.89
CA ILE A 676 -5.14 51.80 -3.71
C ILE A 676 -4.03 51.86 -4.77
N THR A 677 -3.92 53.02 -5.44
CA THR A 677 -2.95 53.21 -6.51
C THR A 677 -1.74 54.01 -6.03
N LYS A 678 -0.64 53.92 -6.74
CA LYS A 678 0.62 54.63 -6.53
C LYS A 678 0.48 56.14 -6.53
N ASN A 679 -0.39 56.66 -7.38
CA ASN A 679 -0.67 58.12 -7.48
C ASN A 679 -1.77 58.60 -6.52
N GLY A 680 -2.16 57.79 -5.56
CA GLY A 680 -3.03 58.18 -4.46
C GLY A 680 -4.53 58.10 -4.73
N MET A 681 -4.97 57.40 -5.76
CA MET A 681 -6.38 57.05 -5.99
C MET A 681 -6.78 55.81 -5.22
N SER A 682 -8.07 55.70 -4.85
CA SER A 682 -8.63 54.53 -4.23
C SER A 682 -10.06 54.25 -4.65
N ILE A 683 -10.45 52.98 -4.69
CA ILE A 683 -11.83 52.58 -4.96
C ILE A 683 -12.23 51.47 -3.98
N ARG A 684 -13.41 51.67 -3.33
CA ARG A 684 -14.05 50.65 -2.48
C ARG A 684 -15.28 50.12 -3.22
N PHE A 685 -15.38 48.79 -3.34
CA PHE A 685 -16.54 48.12 -3.92
C PHE A 685 -16.78 46.78 -3.20
N ASN A 686 -18.02 46.27 -3.29
CA ASN A 686 -18.35 44.98 -2.73
C ASN A 686 -17.85 43.86 -3.66
N GLU A 687 -17.24 42.85 -3.10
CA GLU A 687 -16.72 41.70 -3.87
C GLU A 687 -17.80 40.91 -4.62
N LYS A 688 -19.10 41.07 -4.30
CA LYS A 688 -20.22 40.51 -5.06
C LYS A 688 -20.29 41.06 -6.49
N ASP A 689 -19.73 42.23 -6.72
CA ASP A 689 -19.61 42.83 -8.05
C ASP A 689 -18.63 42.09 -8.94
N VAL A 690 -17.81 41.19 -8.37
CA VAL A 690 -16.88 40.31 -9.07
C VAL A 690 -17.41 38.91 -9.02
N ARG A 691 -17.96 38.42 -10.13
CA ARG A 691 -18.45 37.03 -10.23
C ARG A 691 -17.30 36.05 -10.10
N PRO A 692 -17.49 34.92 -9.44
CA PRO A 692 -16.52 33.84 -9.42
C PRO A 692 -16.20 33.32 -10.83
N THR A 693 -14.92 33.08 -11.12
CA THR A 693 -14.44 32.60 -12.43
C THR A 693 -13.40 31.52 -12.26
N GLY A 694 -13.19 30.71 -13.31
CA GLY A 694 -12.20 29.64 -13.29
C GLY A 694 -10.74 30.14 -13.22
N ARG A 695 -9.81 29.27 -12.81
CA ARG A 695 -8.39 29.58 -12.59
C ARG A 695 -7.70 30.27 -13.77
N THR A 696 -7.94 29.82 -14.99
CA THR A 696 -7.29 30.29 -16.21
C THR A 696 -7.86 31.60 -16.77
N SER A 697 -8.82 32.23 -16.08
CA SER A 697 -9.38 33.52 -16.53
C SER A 697 -8.44 34.70 -16.17
N GLN A 698 -8.50 35.78 -16.94
CA GLN A 698 -7.72 37.00 -16.72
C GLN A 698 -8.32 37.93 -15.65
N GLY A 699 -9.58 37.73 -15.25
CA GLY A 699 -10.27 38.62 -14.34
C GLY A 699 -10.99 39.78 -15.05
N VAL A 700 -11.40 40.76 -14.26
CA VAL A 700 -12.17 41.94 -14.68
C VAL A 700 -11.52 43.24 -14.15
N ILE A 701 -11.82 44.39 -14.74
CA ILE A 701 -11.29 45.67 -14.28
C ILE A 701 -11.84 45.99 -12.88
N GLY A 702 -10.96 46.11 -11.87
CA GLY A 702 -11.26 46.55 -10.53
C GLY A 702 -11.26 48.07 -10.41
N ILE A 703 -10.18 48.70 -10.91
CA ILE A 703 -9.98 50.13 -10.97
C ILE A 703 -9.42 50.54 -12.34
N ARG A 704 -9.84 51.66 -12.88
CA ARG A 704 -9.23 52.25 -14.08
C ARG A 704 -8.08 53.18 -13.69
N LEU A 705 -6.90 52.79 -14.10
CA LEU A 705 -5.66 53.52 -13.86
C LEU A 705 -5.48 54.60 -14.93
N ASP A 706 -4.96 55.78 -14.53
CA ASP A 706 -4.47 56.79 -15.44
C ASP A 706 -3.08 56.37 -15.98
N GLU A 707 -2.60 57.02 -17.05
CA GLU A 707 -1.32 56.65 -17.68
C GLU A 707 -0.15 56.82 -16.67
N GLY A 708 0.62 55.74 -16.51
CA GLY A 708 1.74 55.66 -15.59
C GLY A 708 1.37 55.42 -14.11
N ASP A 709 0.07 55.19 -13.80
CA ASP A 709 -0.36 54.77 -12.45
C ASP A 709 -0.40 53.24 -12.33
N GLU A 710 -0.18 52.72 -11.13
CA GLU A 710 -0.14 51.28 -10.81
C GLU A 710 -0.93 51.02 -9.53
N LEU A 711 -1.54 49.86 -9.45
CA LEU A 711 -2.13 49.36 -8.19
C LEU A 711 -1.01 48.90 -7.26
N ILE A 712 -1.01 49.35 -6.01
CA ILE A 712 0.03 49.02 -5.02
C ILE A 712 -0.49 48.17 -3.84
N SER A 713 -1.79 48.27 -3.53
CA SER A 713 -2.39 47.49 -2.42
C SER A 713 -3.83 47.11 -2.68
N MET A 714 -4.21 45.94 -2.20
CA MET A 714 -5.59 45.46 -2.13
C MET A 714 -5.90 45.06 -0.70
N LEU A 715 -6.86 45.71 -0.09
CA LEU A 715 -7.21 45.49 1.30
C LEU A 715 -8.65 45.01 1.43
N ARG A 716 -8.88 44.08 2.35
CA ARG A 716 -10.22 43.60 2.71
C ARG A 716 -10.72 44.51 3.85
N PHE A 717 -11.85 45.15 3.64
CA PHE A 717 -12.44 46.07 4.63
C PHE A 717 -12.74 45.32 5.94
N LYS A 718 -12.32 45.92 7.04
CA LYS A 718 -12.58 45.49 8.42
C LYS A 718 -13.14 46.69 9.17
N GLU A 719 -14.27 46.53 9.85
CA GLU A 719 -14.86 47.60 10.70
C GLU A 719 -13.89 47.97 11.82
N ASP A 720 -14.01 49.16 12.36
CA ASP A 720 -13.20 49.70 13.47
C ASP A 720 -11.68 49.84 13.20
N THR A 721 -11.27 49.86 11.92
CA THR A 721 -9.87 50.06 11.52
C THR A 721 -9.71 51.37 10.74
N SER A 722 -8.50 51.92 10.73
CA SER A 722 -8.14 53.07 9.89
C SER A 722 -7.21 52.68 8.75
N LEU A 723 -7.29 53.42 7.62
CA LEU A 723 -6.38 53.21 6.49
C LEU A 723 -5.09 54.02 6.69
N LEU A 724 -3.98 53.31 6.91
CA LEU A 724 -2.64 53.89 6.85
C LEU A 724 -2.12 53.88 5.41
N VAL A 725 -1.64 55.03 4.93
CA VAL A 725 -0.91 55.15 3.66
C VAL A 725 0.45 55.79 3.90
N VAL A 726 1.48 55.32 3.20
CA VAL A 726 2.87 55.80 3.33
C VAL A 726 3.48 56.07 1.98
N THR A 727 4.27 57.12 1.89
CA THR A 727 4.95 57.55 0.64
C THR A 727 6.43 57.22 0.66
N GLU A 728 7.06 57.20 -0.51
CA GLU A 728 8.50 56.98 -0.72
C GLU A 728 9.39 57.95 0.03
N ASN A 729 8.96 59.18 0.27
CA ASN A 729 9.73 60.22 1.00
C ASN A 729 9.41 60.23 2.52
N GLY A 730 8.78 59.14 3.04
CA GLY A 730 8.55 58.93 4.47
C GLY A 730 7.42 59.75 5.08
N PHE A 731 6.49 60.28 4.29
CA PHE A 731 5.24 60.87 4.77
C PHE A 731 4.14 59.82 4.84
N GLY A 732 3.23 59.95 5.80
CA GLY A 732 2.08 59.07 5.92
C GLY A 732 0.98 59.68 6.79
N LYS A 733 -0.17 59.01 6.81
CA LYS A 733 -1.34 59.39 7.62
C LYS A 733 -2.26 58.19 7.80
N ARG A 734 -3.08 58.21 8.83
CA ARG A 734 -4.27 57.39 8.98
C ARG A 734 -5.51 58.15 8.47
N THR A 735 -6.50 57.45 7.95
CA THR A 735 -7.79 57.98 7.51
C THR A 735 -8.88 57.01 7.88
N GLU A 736 -9.97 57.50 8.49
CA GLU A 736 -11.12 56.70 8.87
C GLU A 736 -11.77 56.05 7.64
N LEU A 737 -12.14 54.77 7.76
CA LEU A 737 -12.68 54.02 6.65
C LEU A 737 -14.07 54.48 6.19
N GLU A 738 -14.83 55.21 7.02
CA GLU A 738 -16.12 55.82 6.67
C GLU A 738 -15.99 56.89 5.59
N GLU A 739 -14.83 57.52 5.43
CA GLU A 739 -14.56 58.45 4.34
C GLU A 739 -14.53 57.80 2.95
N TYR A 740 -14.44 56.45 2.88
CA TYR A 740 -14.38 55.68 1.64
C TYR A 740 -15.75 55.08 1.27
N LYS A 741 -16.53 55.82 0.49
CA LYS A 741 -17.86 55.39 0.03
C LYS A 741 -17.76 54.19 -0.89
N VAL A 742 -18.67 53.27 -0.73
CA VAL A 742 -18.82 52.11 -1.67
C VAL A 742 -19.20 52.64 -3.04
N GLN A 743 -18.50 52.14 -4.08
CA GLN A 743 -18.68 52.47 -5.49
C GLN A 743 -18.84 51.17 -6.31
N THR A 744 -19.25 51.32 -7.57
CA THR A 744 -19.18 50.19 -8.52
C THR A 744 -17.75 50.02 -8.99
N ARG A 745 -17.28 48.74 -9.09
CA ARG A 745 -15.93 48.44 -9.59
C ARG A 745 -15.69 48.98 -11.00
N GLY A 746 -14.43 49.19 -11.36
CA GLY A 746 -14.02 49.63 -12.71
C GLY A 746 -14.19 51.15 -12.94
N GLY A 747 -14.44 51.92 -11.87
CA GLY A 747 -14.36 53.39 -11.86
C GLY A 747 -12.90 53.88 -11.74
N LYS A 748 -12.68 55.22 -11.80
CA LYS A 748 -11.39 55.87 -11.49
C LYS A 748 -11.12 55.95 -9.99
N GLY A 749 -12.16 55.73 -9.14
CA GLY A 749 -12.06 55.86 -7.72
C GLY A 749 -12.09 57.31 -7.20
N ILE A 750 -11.62 57.51 -5.99
CA ILE A 750 -11.56 58.84 -5.28
C ILE A 750 -10.13 59.06 -4.76
N LEU A 751 -9.75 60.28 -4.62
CA LEU A 751 -8.43 60.66 -4.11
C LEU A 751 -8.31 60.26 -2.62
N THR A 752 -7.33 59.43 -2.28
CA THR A 752 -7.00 59.06 -0.91
C THR A 752 -5.78 59.81 -0.36
N TYR A 753 -4.86 60.22 -1.23
CA TYR A 753 -3.65 60.93 -0.86
C TYR A 753 -3.26 61.93 -1.90
N ARG A 754 -2.87 63.14 -1.52
CA ARG A 754 -2.36 64.14 -2.44
C ARG A 754 -0.87 63.96 -2.65
N VAL A 755 -0.46 63.31 -3.71
CA VAL A 755 0.94 63.11 -4.14
C VAL A 755 1.50 64.47 -4.60
N THR A 756 2.68 64.84 -4.12
CA THR A 756 3.45 66.03 -4.54
C THR A 756 4.94 65.71 -4.63
N GLU A 757 5.73 66.56 -5.29
CA GLU A 757 7.18 66.36 -5.37
C GLU A 757 7.84 66.22 -3.99
N LYS A 758 7.31 66.88 -2.97
CA LYS A 758 7.79 66.83 -1.60
C LYS A 758 7.51 65.50 -0.93
N THR A 759 6.33 64.94 -1.14
CA THR A 759 5.91 63.70 -0.47
C THR A 759 6.34 62.45 -1.23
N GLY A 760 6.52 62.51 -2.54
CA GLY A 760 6.69 61.37 -3.41
C GLY A 760 5.40 60.55 -3.59
N VAL A 761 5.49 59.45 -4.32
CA VAL A 761 4.37 58.55 -4.59
C VAL A 761 4.10 57.59 -3.42
N LEU A 762 2.94 56.98 -3.40
CA LEU A 762 2.61 55.97 -2.39
C LEU A 762 3.42 54.71 -2.62
N VAL A 763 3.94 54.13 -1.54
CA VAL A 763 4.69 52.86 -1.55
C VAL A 763 3.81 51.70 -1.07
N GLY A 764 2.91 51.96 -0.11
CA GLY A 764 2.05 50.92 0.42
C GLY A 764 0.92 51.49 1.28
N ALA A 765 -0.06 50.62 1.55
CA ALA A 765 -1.18 50.89 2.42
C ALA A 765 -1.53 49.67 3.26
N LYS A 766 -1.92 49.86 4.50
CA LYS A 766 -2.36 48.79 5.44
C LYS A 766 -3.60 49.28 6.20
N LEU A 767 -4.47 48.31 6.59
CA LEU A 767 -5.47 48.58 7.63
C LEU A 767 -4.81 48.36 8.98
N VAL A 768 -5.00 49.32 9.89
CA VAL A 768 -4.34 49.32 11.18
C VAL A 768 -5.37 49.69 12.29
N ASP A 769 -5.19 49.05 13.43
CA ASP A 769 -5.88 49.37 14.67
C ASP A 769 -5.01 50.32 15.52
N GLU A 770 -5.57 50.98 16.52
CA GLU A 770 -4.80 51.91 17.34
C GLU A 770 -3.73 51.21 18.21
N GLU A 771 -3.95 49.95 18.53
CA GLU A 771 -3.05 49.11 19.33
C GLU A 771 -1.92 48.45 18.52
N ASP A 772 -1.94 48.55 17.18
CA ASP A 772 -0.91 47.99 16.33
C ASP A 772 0.42 48.77 16.37
N ASP A 773 1.48 48.05 16.00
CA ASP A 773 2.76 48.65 15.65
C ASP A 773 3.01 48.56 14.15
N ILE A 774 3.68 49.52 13.59
CA ILE A 774 4.16 49.48 12.23
C ILE A 774 5.68 49.58 12.15
N MET A 775 6.25 48.90 11.16
CA MET A 775 7.64 49.08 10.77
C MET A 775 7.72 49.71 9.37
N LEU A 776 8.53 50.77 9.25
CA LEU A 776 8.90 51.39 7.98
C LEU A 776 10.36 51.07 7.66
N ILE A 777 10.61 50.72 6.42
CA ILE A 777 11.95 50.31 5.96
C ILE A 777 12.33 51.18 4.76
N ASN A 778 13.55 51.72 4.79
CA ASN A 778 14.09 52.52 3.68
C ASN A 778 15.08 51.74 2.83
N THR A 779 15.57 52.34 1.74
CA THR A 779 16.54 51.77 0.81
C THR A 779 17.88 51.41 1.45
N ASP A 780 18.25 52.02 2.57
CA ASP A 780 19.47 51.74 3.34
C ASP A 780 19.26 50.71 4.43
N SER A 781 18.15 50.00 4.39
CA SER A 781 17.76 48.98 5.40
C SER A 781 17.60 49.54 6.82
N ASN A 782 17.44 50.86 6.98
CA ASN A 782 17.08 51.44 8.27
C ASN A 782 15.61 51.17 8.57
N ILE A 783 15.33 50.64 9.74
CA ILE A 783 14.00 50.25 10.19
C ILE A 783 13.58 51.17 11.33
N ILE A 784 12.39 51.75 11.20
CA ILE A 784 11.74 52.49 12.31
C ILE A 784 10.48 51.72 12.70
N ARG A 785 10.33 51.39 13.98
CA ARG A 785 9.11 50.87 14.59
C ARG A 785 8.43 52.00 15.34
N MET A 786 7.13 52.19 15.13
CA MET A 786 6.32 53.16 15.81
C MET A 786 4.93 52.59 16.13
N HIS A 787 4.32 53.10 17.15
CA HIS A 787 2.95 52.78 17.54
C HIS A 787 1.96 53.50 16.63
N VAL A 788 0.88 52.84 16.24
CA VAL A 788 -0.11 53.42 15.31
C VAL A 788 -0.85 54.63 15.90
N ASP A 789 -1.07 54.69 17.21
CA ASP A 789 -1.70 55.83 17.90
C ASP A 789 -0.90 57.14 17.75
N GLU A 790 0.43 57.06 17.55
CA GLU A 790 1.30 58.22 17.29
C GLU A 790 1.06 58.83 15.89
N ILE A 791 0.37 58.16 15.01
CA ILE A 791 0.13 58.60 13.63
C ILE A 791 -1.20 59.36 13.58
N THR A 792 -1.14 60.61 13.18
CA THR A 792 -2.33 61.47 13.14
C THR A 792 -3.39 61.00 12.15
N VAL A 793 -4.64 60.93 12.60
CA VAL A 793 -5.81 60.69 11.74
C VAL A 793 -6.12 61.95 10.96
N LEU A 794 -6.17 61.89 9.66
CA LEU A 794 -6.36 63.01 8.74
C LEU A 794 -7.33 62.59 7.62
N SER A 795 -8.06 63.58 7.08
CA SER A 795 -8.97 63.39 5.97
C SER A 795 -8.26 62.96 4.68
N ARG A 796 -8.99 62.32 3.76
CA ARG A 796 -8.46 61.67 2.52
C ARG A 796 -7.55 62.60 1.69
N VAL A 797 -7.84 63.83 1.50
CA VAL A 797 -7.18 64.70 0.52
C VAL A 797 -5.92 65.39 1.06
N THR A 798 -5.44 65.04 2.24
CA THR A 798 -4.26 65.64 2.85
C THR A 798 -2.94 64.96 2.46
N GLN A 799 -1.79 65.63 2.73
CA GLN A 799 -0.44 65.16 2.45
C GLN A 799 0.19 64.34 3.59
N GLY A 800 -0.52 64.17 4.72
CA GLY A 800 0.03 63.47 5.89
C GLY A 800 1.12 64.23 6.66
N VAL A 801 1.73 63.51 7.60
CA VAL A 801 2.85 63.95 8.43
C VAL A 801 4.11 63.17 8.15
N THR A 802 5.27 63.65 8.56
CA THR A 802 6.53 62.89 8.42
C THR A 802 6.54 61.75 9.44
N LEU A 803 6.57 60.52 8.95
CA LEU A 803 6.72 59.30 9.76
C LEU A 803 8.19 58.90 9.87
N MET A 804 8.93 59.02 8.80
CA MET A 804 10.36 58.71 8.73
C MET A 804 11.11 59.83 8.05
N ARG A 805 12.14 60.35 8.69
CA ARG A 805 13.02 61.35 8.04
C ARG A 805 14.00 60.60 7.14
N SER A 806 13.97 60.91 5.87
CA SER A 806 14.90 60.35 4.88
C SER A 806 16.02 61.38 4.66
N ASN A 807 17.27 60.94 4.65
CA ASN A 807 18.40 61.75 4.20
C ASN A 807 18.38 61.82 2.64
N ASP A 808 19.04 62.80 2.04
CA ASP A 808 19.04 63.00 0.59
C ASP A 808 19.32 61.73 -0.18
N GLY A 809 18.29 61.19 -0.90
CA GLY A 809 18.39 60.04 -1.77
C GLY A 809 17.73 58.76 -1.25
N ASN A 810 17.44 58.64 0.05
CA ASN A 810 16.88 57.41 0.64
C ASN A 810 15.35 57.41 0.59
N LYS A 811 14.74 56.31 0.13
CA LYS A 811 13.30 56.19 -0.01
C LYS A 811 12.75 55.06 0.87
N VAL A 812 11.56 55.21 1.40
CA VAL A 812 10.83 54.13 2.06
C VAL A 812 10.44 53.14 0.96
N VAL A 813 10.67 51.84 1.21
CA VAL A 813 10.41 50.74 0.27
C VAL A 813 9.39 49.76 0.76
N ALA A 814 9.18 49.61 2.09
CA ALA A 814 8.24 48.63 2.62
C ALA A 814 7.58 49.10 3.92
N ILE A 815 6.36 48.57 4.17
CA ILE A 815 5.57 48.76 5.38
C ILE A 815 5.15 47.38 5.90
N ALA A 816 5.47 47.08 7.15
CA ALA A 816 4.96 45.90 7.84
C ALA A 816 4.08 46.31 9.03
N ARG A 817 2.99 45.57 9.26
CA ARG A 817 2.12 45.74 10.45
C ARG A 817 2.46 44.61 11.43
N ILE A 818 2.54 44.88 12.68
CA ILE A 818 2.67 43.96 13.79
C ILE A 818 1.40 44.09 14.63
N THR A 819 0.61 43.04 14.72
CA THR A 819 -0.59 42.98 15.54
C THR A 819 -0.22 42.48 16.94
N ASN A 820 -0.80 43.09 17.96
CA ASN A 820 -0.67 42.69 19.37
C ASN A 820 -1.83 41.75 19.78
N GLU A 821 -2.42 40.97 18.85
CA GLU A 821 -3.60 40.12 19.09
C GLU A 821 -3.36 38.91 20.02
N ASP A 822 -2.19 38.75 20.65
CA ASP A 822 -1.88 37.62 21.53
C ASP A 822 -2.21 37.87 23.04
N GLU A 823 -3.03 38.88 23.41
CA GLU A 823 -3.38 39.15 24.83
C GLU A 823 -4.83 38.84 25.23
N ASP A 824 -5.77 38.44 24.36
CA ASP A 824 -7.22 38.38 24.69
C ASP A 824 -7.86 37.00 24.74
N ASN A 825 -7.12 35.88 24.84
CA ASN A 825 -7.71 34.54 25.00
C ASN A 825 -7.49 33.86 26.36
N ASP A 826 -7.16 34.63 27.43
CA ASP A 826 -7.07 34.08 28.80
C ASP A 826 -7.99 34.78 29.81
N SER A 827 -9.23 35.10 29.43
CA SER A 827 -10.24 35.54 30.41
C SER A 827 -11.62 35.03 30.01
N ASP A 828 -11.89 33.72 30.23
CA ASP A 828 -13.22 33.20 30.53
C ASP A 828 -13.13 31.69 30.81
N ASN A 829 -12.62 31.37 32.01
CA ASN A 829 -12.97 30.15 32.72
C ASN A 829 -12.42 30.16 34.15
N ASP A 830 -12.92 31.09 34.97
CA ASP A 830 -12.94 30.95 36.42
C ASP A 830 -14.32 31.36 36.90
N ASN A 831 -15.22 30.38 37.03
CA ASN A 831 -16.22 30.40 38.09
C ASN A 831 -16.93 29.02 38.18
N GLU A 832 -17.05 28.61 39.46
CA GLU A 832 -17.87 27.54 40.05
C GLU A 832 -17.11 26.22 40.19
N ASP A 833 -16.78 25.69 41.35
CA ASP A 833 -17.48 25.68 42.62
C ASP A 833 -16.57 25.25 43.80
N SER A 834 -16.69 26.04 44.84
CA SER A 834 -16.86 25.77 46.26
C SER A 834 -16.32 24.48 46.92
N ASP A 835 -15.63 24.78 48.00
CA ASP A 835 -15.68 24.18 49.35
C ASP A 835 -15.43 22.66 49.51
N ASN A 836 -14.27 22.36 50.10
CA ASN A 836 -14.33 21.79 51.46
C ASN A 836 -12.96 21.81 52.16
N ASN A 837 -12.97 22.57 53.22
CA ASN A 837 -12.11 22.54 54.39
C ASN A 837 -11.86 21.12 54.92
N PHE A 838 -10.64 20.80 55.31
CA PHE A 838 -10.32 20.29 56.63
C PHE A 838 -8.80 20.32 56.86
N ASP A 839 -8.42 21.14 57.57
CA ASP A 839 -7.61 21.51 58.74
C ASP A 839 -6.65 20.39 59.23
N ASN A 840 -5.49 20.93 59.68
CA ASN A 840 -4.57 20.48 60.71
C ASN A 840 -3.44 19.48 60.44
N GLY A 841 -2.26 20.02 60.62
CA GLY A 841 -1.43 19.62 61.78
C GLY A 841 0.04 19.39 61.40
N ASN A 842 0.78 20.42 61.45
CA ASN A 842 1.96 20.77 62.30
C ASN A 842 3.03 19.67 62.56
N SER A 843 4.22 20.16 62.42
CA SER A 843 5.48 19.94 63.19
C SER A 843 6.51 18.98 62.55
N SER A 844 7.54 19.59 62.09
CA SER A 844 8.85 19.87 62.79
C SER A 844 9.83 18.69 62.78
N ASN A 845 10.95 19.04 62.21
CA ASN A 845 12.33 18.88 62.70
C ASN A 845 13.00 17.48 62.71
N GLU A 846 14.08 17.56 62.09
CA GLU A 846 15.47 17.48 62.61
C GLU A 846 16.21 16.16 62.32
N ASP A 847 17.25 16.37 61.56
CA ASP A 847 18.65 15.98 61.84
C ASP A 847 19.06 14.53 61.98
N ASN A 848 20.02 14.20 61.23
CA ASN A 848 21.37 13.78 61.60
C ASN A 848 21.89 12.45 61.06
N ASP A 849 22.96 12.61 60.38
CA ASP A 849 24.29 11.95 60.52
C ASP A 849 24.42 10.41 60.67
N GLY A 850 25.41 10.01 59.92
CA GLY A 850 26.37 8.98 60.33
C GLY A 850 26.44 7.74 59.46
N ASN A 851 27.37 7.74 58.57
CA ASN A 851 28.73 7.26 58.62
C ASN A 851 28.92 5.74 58.75
N ASP A 852 29.83 5.30 57.92
CA ASP A 852 30.77 4.19 58.03
C ASP A 852 30.29 2.73 57.79
N GLY A 853 31.01 2.17 56.86
CA GLY A 853 31.98 1.14 57.14
C GLY A 853 31.85 -0.14 56.34
N ASN A 854 32.59 -0.21 55.31
CA ASN A 854 33.76 -1.14 55.15
C ASN A 854 33.53 -2.67 55.06
N ASN A 855 34.15 -3.17 54.04
CA ASN A 855 34.92 -4.42 53.95
C ASN A 855 34.26 -5.78 53.66
N GLY A 856 34.87 -6.36 52.66
CA GLY A 856 35.40 -7.73 52.69
C GLY A 856 34.88 -8.60 51.58
N ASN A 857 35.62 -8.72 50.58
CA ASN A 857 36.56 -9.75 50.16
C ASN A 857 36.03 -11.19 50.21
N GLU A 858 36.36 -11.79 49.11
CA GLU A 858 36.89 -13.16 48.87
C GLU A 858 35.97 -14.18 48.20
N ASP A 859 36.35 -14.40 46.99
CA ASP A 859 36.93 -15.64 46.41
C ASP A 859 36.08 -16.94 46.49
N ASN A 860 35.82 -17.56 45.40
CA ASN A 860 36.53 -18.69 44.85
C ASN A 860 35.63 -19.64 44.05
N ASP A 861 36.18 -19.95 42.90
CA ASP A 861 36.26 -21.22 42.18
C ASP A 861 35.05 -22.16 41.97
N GLY A 862 34.91 -22.48 40.75
CA GLY A 862 35.12 -23.83 40.23
C GLY A 862 33.89 -24.66 39.81
N ASN A 863 33.85 -24.85 38.61
CA ASN A 863 33.51 -25.95 37.68
C ASN A 863 32.53 -25.60 36.58
#